data_5425c2d6e52aa3612e5bd9b370598221
#
_entry.id   5425c2d6e52aa3612e5bd9b370598221
#
_cell.length_a   1.000
_cell.length_b   1.000
_cell.length_c   1.000
_cell.angle_alpha   90.00
_cell.angle_beta   90.00
_cell.angle_gamma   90.00
#
_symmetry.space_group_name_H-M   'P 1'
#
loop_
_entity.id
_entity.type
_entity.pdbx_description
1 polymer ?
#
loop_
_entity_poly.entity_id
_entity_poly.type
_entity_poly.pdbx_seq_one_letter_code
_entity_poly.pdbx_strand_id
1 'polypeptide(L)'
;MKVKDTLNLGKTKFPMRGNLPVREVERQNEWEENKVYEQRQKLNEGKPSFVLHDGPPYANGNIHMGHAMNKISKDFIVRSKSMMGFRAPYVPGWDTHGLPIEQQLKKAGVDRKALSVAEFREMCRQYALEQVDKQRKDFKRLGVAGEWDNPYLTLKPEYEAQQIRVFGKMAEKGLIYKGKKPVFWSWSSESALAEAEVEYHDVTSPSAFYGEQVVDGKGVLDENTYMVVWTTTPWTIPASEGITIDATFDYAVVQHDDDERKYVLAADLVNADAELFGWNDVKIVKTVKGAELENVLCQHPFYPERKLVTMLGDFVTTDAGTGLVHTAPGFGEDDFNIGVKYGLDVYVPVDDKGYMTEDTGEDFAGLFYEDANEVSLKKLEEAGVLLKQMDYEHSYPFDWRTKKPIIFRATPQWFASVDKIRDQILGAINEVQFFPDWGQKRLYNMIRDRGDWVISRQRVWGVPLPIFYGEDGEAIMTKETIEHVAKLVEEHGSNIWFQREAKDLLPEGFTSEHSPNGKFTKETDIMDVWFDSGSSHQGVCAERDYLTYPADLYLEGSDQYRGWFNSSLITSVAYSGHAPYKQILSQGFTLDGKGRKMSKSLGNTIVPSEVIDKMGAEIIRLWVLSVDTSADVRVSMESFQQIAESYRKFRNTVRFLLANTTDFDPAKDAVAFDEMESIDKYMTVLVNKFTKEILDAYANYEFMEIYKKLINFITTDLSAFYMDVAKDVVYIEAPDSKKRRSMQTVLYDVVVRLTKLMTPILPHTTEEIWKYLKEDEEYAQLSEMPEVKHFNNEEKLVDLWNRFMNLRSGVFKALEEARNEKLIGKSFEAHVDLYVSNGVQADLDALNANVRQALIVSALDVHPLSEAPEKALKFNDEYAVVVEHAEGEVCPRCRMIKTDIGSDADLPTLCASCAEIVRENYPEALAEGLE
;
A
#
# COMPACT_ATOMS: atom_id res chain seq x y z
N MET A 1 -32.83 -30.91 -44.43
CA MET A 1 -32.32 -30.30 -43.16
C MET A 1 -30.83 -30.63 -43.01
N LYS A 2 -29.99 -29.69 -42.58
CA LYS A 2 -28.55 -29.99 -42.39
C LYS A 2 -28.29 -30.63 -41.02
N VAL A 3 -27.36 -31.56 -40.95
CA VAL A 3 -26.97 -32.21 -39.68
C VAL A 3 -26.69 -31.22 -38.55
N LYS A 4 -26.04 -30.11 -38.90
CA LYS A 4 -25.73 -29.05 -37.86
C LYS A 4 -26.98 -28.43 -37.24
N ASP A 5 -28.11 -28.47 -37.94
CA ASP A 5 -29.36 -27.88 -37.44
C ASP A 5 -30.03 -28.77 -36.38
N THR A 6 -29.59 -30.02 -36.23
CA THR A 6 -30.00 -30.94 -35.15
C THR A 6 -29.08 -30.90 -33.92
N LEU A 7 -28.08 -30.04 -33.92
CA LEU A 7 -27.18 -29.85 -32.77
C LEU A 7 -27.61 -28.66 -31.92
N ASN A 8 -27.52 -28.78 -30.62
CA ASN A 8 -27.79 -27.70 -29.68
C ASN A 8 -26.55 -26.77 -29.58
N LEU A 9 -26.14 -26.21 -30.74
CA LEU A 9 -24.99 -25.30 -30.73
C LEU A 9 -25.32 -24.01 -30.01
N GLY A 10 -24.64 -23.81 -28.90
CA GLY A 10 -24.84 -22.63 -28.04
C GLY A 10 -24.65 -21.33 -28.79
N LYS A 11 -25.58 -20.40 -28.65
CA LYS A 11 -25.51 -19.05 -29.18
C LYS A 11 -25.73 -18.03 -28.09
N THR A 12 -24.87 -17.02 -28.01
CA THR A 12 -25.04 -15.93 -27.08
C THR A 12 -24.84 -14.59 -27.77
N LYS A 13 -25.60 -13.59 -27.34
CA LYS A 13 -25.39 -12.20 -27.74
C LYS A 13 -24.26 -11.53 -26.97
N PHE A 14 -23.67 -12.19 -25.95
CA PHE A 14 -22.53 -11.69 -25.19
C PHE A 14 -21.34 -11.45 -26.12
N PRO A 15 -20.81 -10.22 -26.23
CA PRO A 15 -19.78 -9.89 -27.20
C PRO A 15 -18.47 -10.60 -26.95
N MET A 16 -17.78 -11.01 -28.01
CA MET A 16 -16.47 -11.64 -27.92
C MET A 16 -15.42 -10.66 -27.36
N ARG A 17 -15.45 -9.39 -27.78
CA ARG A 17 -14.51 -8.35 -27.36
C ARG A 17 -15.11 -7.50 -26.25
N GLY A 18 -14.32 -7.22 -25.20
CA GLY A 18 -14.72 -6.38 -24.08
C GLY A 18 -14.92 -4.92 -24.47
N ASN A 19 -14.07 -4.38 -25.37
CA ASN A 19 -14.03 -2.94 -25.72
C ASN A 19 -14.06 -2.05 -24.47
N LEU A 20 -13.23 -2.39 -23.50
CA LEU A 20 -13.23 -1.81 -22.15
C LEU A 20 -13.13 -0.27 -22.15
N PRO A 21 -12.22 0.38 -22.90
CA PRO A 21 -12.10 1.84 -22.86
C PRO A 21 -13.41 2.61 -23.11
N VAL A 22 -14.28 2.03 -23.93
CA VAL A 22 -15.59 2.65 -24.25
C VAL A 22 -16.69 2.17 -23.28
N ARG A 23 -16.81 0.85 -23.12
CA ARG A 23 -17.91 0.26 -22.34
C ARG A 23 -17.84 0.52 -20.85
N GLU A 24 -16.66 0.69 -20.32
CA GLU A 24 -16.49 1.06 -18.90
C GLU A 24 -17.13 2.42 -18.62
N VAL A 25 -16.91 3.40 -19.50
CA VAL A 25 -17.48 4.75 -19.35
C VAL A 25 -19.02 4.73 -19.42
N GLU A 26 -19.57 4.00 -20.41
CA GLU A 26 -21.03 3.83 -20.54
C GLU A 26 -21.63 3.25 -19.25
N ARG A 27 -20.95 2.26 -18.67
CA ARG A 27 -21.39 1.59 -17.46
C ARG A 27 -21.24 2.43 -16.20
N GLN A 28 -20.16 3.16 -16.09
CA GLN A 28 -19.95 4.08 -14.97
C GLN A 28 -21.03 5.17 -14.97
N ASN A 29 -21.38 5.70 -16.13
CA ASN A 29 -22.47 6.66 -16.26
C ASN A 29 -23.84 6.04 -15.86
N GLU A 30 -24.10 4.79 -16.29
CA GLU A 30 -25.32 4.05 -15.90
C GLU A 30 -25.41 3.88 -14.37
N TRP A 31 -24.29 3.53 -13.73
CA TRP A 31 -24.26 3.39 -12.27
C TRP A 31 -24.48 4.70 -11.53
N GLU A 32 -23.95 5.79 -12.05
CA GLU A 32 -24.09 7.11 -11.46
C GLU A 32 -25.53 7.63 -11.60
N GLU A 33 -26.13 7.51 -12.79
CA GLU A 33 -27.52 7.87 -13.06
C GLU A 33 -28.51 7.10 -12.19
N ASN A 34 -28.25 5.79 -12.01
CA ASN A 34 -29.12 4.91 -11.23
C ASN A 34 -28.72 4.83 -9.74
N LYS A 35 -27.69 5.57 -9.30
CA LYS A 35 -27.23 5.62 -7.91
C LYS A 35 -26.99 4.22 -7.30
N VAL A 36 -26.26 3.38 -8.03
CA VAL A 36 -26.07 1.97 -7.66
C VAL A 36 -25.29 1.81 -6.35
N TYR A 37 -24.32 2.69 -6.10
CA TYR A 37 -23.59 2.71 -4.83
C TYR A 37 -24.54 2.97 -3.66
N GLU A 38 -25.41 3.98 -3.76
CA GLU A 38 -26.37 4.35 -2.73
C GLU A 38 -27.42 3.25 -2.52
N GLN A 39 -27.87 2.60 -3.60
CA GLN A 39 -28.75 1.43 -3.50
C GLN A 39 -28.09 0.32 -2.67
N ARG A 40 -26.81 0.02 -2.90
CA ARG A 40 -26.07 -0.98 -2.11
C ARG A 40 -25.97 -0.59 -0.63
N GLN A 41 -25.66 0.69 -0.33
CA GLN A 41 -25.60 1.17 1.04
C GLN A 41 -26.95 1.00 1.75
N LYS A 42 -28.05 1.31 1.05
CA LYS A 42 -29.41 1.14 1.57
C LYS A 42 -29.77 -0.33 1.81
N LEU A 43 -29.41 -1.24 0.90
CA LEU A 43 -29.65 -2.68 1.07
C LEU A 43 -28.92 -3.25 2.30
N ASN A 44 -27.80 -2.67 2.66
CA ASN A 44 -26.99 -3.10 3.81
C ASN A 44 -27.26 -2.29 5.09
N GLU A 45 -28.26 -1.42 5.08
CA GLU A 45 -28.66 -0.70 6.29
C GLU A 45 -29.10 -1.67 7.39
N GLY A 46 -28.55 -1.45 8.60
CA GLY A 46 -28.78 -2.35 9.75
C GLY A 46 -27.92 -3.63 9.77
N LYS A 47 -27.14 -3.93 8.73
CA LYS A 47 -26.15 -5.02 8.75
C LYS A 47 -24.90 -4.59 9.54
N PRO A 48 -24.03 -5.55 9.95
CA PRO A 48 -22.77 -5.23 10.61
C PRO A 48 -21.94 -4.22 9.80
N SER A 49 -21.38 -3.22 10.47
CA SER A 49 -20.56 -2.19 9.83
C SER A 49 -19.15 -2.69 9.54
N PHE A 50 -18.58 -2.28 8.42
CA PHE A 50 -17.17 -2.39 8.10
C PHE A 50 -16.69 -1.07 7.47
N VAL A 51 -15.90 -0.31 8.20
CA VAL A 51 -15.39 0.99 7.75
C VAL A 51 -13.92 0.89 7.38
N LEU A 52 -13.64 0.99 6.09
CA LEU A 52 -12.32 1.28 5.56
C LEU A 52 -12.21 2.80 5.45
N HIS A 53 -11.41 3.42 6.32
CA HIS A 53 -11.17 4.84 6.28
C HIS A 53 -10.08 5.19 5.27
N ASP A 54 -10.38 6.11 4.35
CA ASP A 54 -9.45 6.50 3.29
C ASP A 54 -8.36 7.43 3.83
N GLY A 55 -7.10 7.06 3.64
CA GLY A 55 -5.98 7.98 3.80
C GLY A 55 -6.00 9.00 2.68
N PRO A 56 -5.95 10.30 3.00
CA PRO A 56 -6.19 11.34 2.01
C PRO A 56 -4.98 11.50 1.10
N PRO A 57 -5.07 11.22 -0.21
CA PRO A 57 -4.04 11.60 -1.14
C PRO A 57 -3.88 13.12 -1.17
N TYR A 58 -2.69 13.58 -1.48
CA TYR A 58 -2.40 14.99 -1.53
C TYR A 58 -3.00 15.63 -2.80
N ALA A 59 -3.70 16.76 -2.64
CA ALA A 59 -4.37 17.47 -3.73
C ALA A 59 -3.39 18.24 -4.61
N ASN A 60 -2.47 17.54 -5.27
CA ASN A 60 -1.47 18.14 -6.15
C ASN A 60 -0.99 17.17 -7.22
N GLY A 61 -1.23 17.51 -8.48
CA GLY A 61 -0.75 16.77 -9.64
C GLY A 61 -1.61 15.59 -10.05
N ASN A 62 -1.13 14.84 -11.03
CA ASN A 62 -1.81 13.68 -11.59
C ASN A 62 -1.64 12.46 -10.68
N ILE A 63 -2.60 11.54 -10.74
CA ILE A 63 -2.45 10.24 -10.12
C ILE A 63 -1.38 9.42 -10.85
N HIS A 64 -0.71 8.51 -10.11
CA HIS A 64 0.26 7.56 -10.63
C HIS A 64 -0.16 6.12 -10.30
N MET A 65 0.61 5.13 -10.77
CA MET A 65 0.27 3.71 -10.58
C MET A 65 0.14 3.30 -9.11
N GLY A 66 0.91 3.91 -8.21
CA GLY A 66 0.77 3.69 -6.77
C GLY A 66 -0.60 4.12 -6.23
N HIS A 67 -1.11 5.28 -6.64
CA HIS A 67 -2.46 5.72 -6.32
C HIS A 67 -3.53 4.76 -6.89
N ALA A 68 -3.34 4.31 -8.15
CA ALA A 68 -4.28 3.37 -8.77
C ALA A 68 -4.30 2.03 -8.01
N MET A 69 -3.14 1.47 -7.67
CA MET A 69 -3.04 0.23 -6.89
C MET A 69 -3.72 0.37 -5.53
N ASN A 70 -3.47 1.47 -4.83
CA ASN A 70 -4.06 1.75 -3.51
C ASN A 70 -5.59 1.85 -3.57
N LYS A 71 -6.13 2.69 -4.44
CA LYS A 71 -7.59 2.90 -4.56
C LYS A 71 -8.31 1.66 -5.08
N ILE A 72 -7.72 0.92 -6.00
CA ILE A 72 -8.28 -0.35 -6.50
C ILE A 72 -8.31 -1.41 -5.40
N SER A 73 -7.24 -1.54 -4.60
CA SER A 73 -7.21 -2.48 -3.47
C SER A 73 -8.28 -2.16 -2.43
N LYS A 74 -8.49 -0.88 -2.14
CA LYS A 74 -9.59 -0.41 -1.27
C LYS A 74 -10.96 -0.78 -1.83
N ASP A 75 -11.16 -0.59 -3.14
CA ASP A 75 -12.41 -0.94 -3.80
C ASP A 75 -12.68 -2.45 -3.79
N PHE A 76 -11.65 -3.29 -3.94
CA PHE A 76 -11.79 -4.74 -3.76
C PHE A 76 -12.36 -5.09 -2.39
N ILE A 77 -11.84 -4.45 -1.35
CA ILE A 77 -12.27 -4.69 0.04
C ILE A 77 -13.69 -4.17 0.26
N VAL A 78 -13.96 -2.94 -0.12
CA VAL A 78 -15.28 -2.31 0.11
C VAL A 78 -16.38 -3.08 -0.63
N ARG A 79 -16.17 -3.43 -1.90
CA ARG A 79 -17.16 -4.19 -2.68
C ARG A 79 -17.34 -5.60 -2.15
N SER A 80 -16.23 -6.32 -1.86
CA SER A 80 -16.34 -7.68 -1.32
C SER A 80 -17.02 -7.71 0.04
N LYS A 81 -16.66 -6.82 0.96
CA LYS A 81 -17.32 -6.70 2.26
C LYS A 81 -18.82 -6.37 2.12
N SER A 82 -19.17 -5.43 1.21
CA SER A 82 -20.56 -5.11 0.94
C SER A 82 -21.35 -6.33 0.44
N MET A 83 -20.79 -7.11 -0.49
CA MET A 83 -21.42 -8.32 -1.01
C MET A 83 -21.39 -9.50 -0.01
N MET A 84 -20.49 -9.48 0.98
CA MET A 84 -20.43 -10.45 2.09
C MET A 84 -21.37 -10.11 3.26
N GLY A 85 -22.25 -9.13 3.11
CA GLY A 85 -23.26 -8.79 4.09
C GLY A 85 -22.85 -7.76 5.12
N PHE A 86 -21.86 -6.90 4.85
CA PHE A 86 -21.50 -5.77 5.67
C PHE A 86 -22.04 -4.46 5.09
N ARG A 87 -22.40 -3.52 5.96
CA ARG A 87 -22.52 -2.12 5.56
C ARG A 87 -21.11 -1.54 5.48
N ALA A 88 -20.62 -1.33 4.27
CA ALA A 88 -19.26 -0.87 4.00
C ALA A 88 -19.26 0.45 3.20
N PRO A 89 -19.57 1.60 3.84
CA PRO A 89 -19.47 2.90 3.19
C PRO A 89 -18.01 3.27 2.94
N TYR A 90 -17.76 3.95 1.83
CA TYR A 90 -16.45 4.45 1.49
C TYR A 90 -16.49 5.95 1.22
N VAL A 91 -15.86 6.74 2.09
CA VAL A 91 -15.75 8.18 1.97
C VAL A 91 -14.33 8.54 1.51
N PRO A 92 -14.14 8.88 0.23
CA PRO A 92 -12.83 9.32 -0.25
C PRO A 92 -12.44 10.66 0.39
N GLY A 93 -11.15 10.87 0.57
CA GLY A 93 -10.64 12.11 1.16
C GLY A 93 -9.47 12.70 0.42
N TRP A 94 -9.16 13.97 0.69
CA TRP A 94 -7.97 14.66 0.21
C TRP A 94 -7.33 15.51 1.29
N ASP A 95 -6.00 15.45 1.33
CA ASP A 95 -5.17 16.38 2.06
C ASP A 95 -4.89 17.61 1.19
N THR A 96 -5.26 18.79 1.66
CA THR A 96 -5.42 19.99 0.82
C THR A 96 -4.58 21.17 1.25
N HIS A 97 -3.77 21.03 2.33
CA HIS A 97 -2.94 22.10 2.87
C HIS A 97 -1.45 21.86 2.62
N GLY A 98 -0.63 22.86 2.93
CA GLY A 98 0.81 22.75 3.06
C GLY A 98 1.64 23.28 1.90
N LEU A 99 2.93 23.12 2.06
CA LEU A 99 3.99 23.64 1.19
C LEU A 99 3.85 23.29 -0.31
N PRO A 100 3.46 22.06 -0.70
CA PRO A 100 3.44 21.72 -2.12
C PRO A 100 2.51 22.60 -2.95
N ILE A 101 1.40 23.05 -2.38
CA ILE A 101 0.45 23.97 -3.06
C ILE A 101 1.04 25.36 -3.15
N GLU A 102 1.61 25.87 -2.05
CA GLU A 102 2.28 27.17 -2.05
C GLU A 102 3.41 27.23 -3.10
N GLN A 103 4.19 26.15 -3.23
CA GLN A 103 5.25 26.03 -4.23
C GLN A 103 4.72 26.04 -5.67
N GLN A 104 3.57 25.41 -5.94
CA GLN A 104 2.99 25.42 -7.28
C GLN A 104 2.52 26.83 -7.66
N LEU A 105 1.93 27.56 -6.75
CA LEU A 105 1.57 28.96 -6.99
C LEU A 105 2.81 29.82 -7.23
N LYS A 106 3.89 29.63 -6.47
CA LYS A 106 5.16 30.31 -6.68
C LYS A 106 5.75 30.00 -8.07
N LYS A 107 5.71 28.73 -8.50
CA LYS A 107 6.14 28.31 -9.85
C LYS A 107 5.26 28.91 -10.95
N ALA A 108 3.98 29.14 -10.67
CA ALA A 108 3.05 29.82 -11.57
C ALA A 108 3.24 31.36 -11.60
N GLY A 109 4.23 31.90 -10.86
CA GLY A 109 4.56 33.34 -10.86
C GLY A 109 3.80 34.16 -9.83
N VAL A 110 3.11 33.54 -8.87
CA VAL A 110 2.41 34.25 -7.79
C VAL A 110 3.43 34.75 -6.78
N ASP A 111 3.49 36.08 -6.59
CA ASP A 111 4.31 36.69 -5.52
C ASP A 111 3.45 36.82 -4.25
N ARG A 112 3.75 35.95 -3.27
CA ARG A 112 3.08 35.95 -1.97
C ARG A 112 3.20 37.28 -1.24
N LYS A 113 4.32 38.00 -1.40
CA LYS A 113 4.58 39.27 -0.70
C LYS A 113 3.76 40.42 -1.23
N ALA A 114 3.23 40.32 -2.45
CA ALA A 114 2.34 41.30 -3.07
C ALA A 114 0.87 41.16 -2.67
N LEU A 115 0.52 40.08 -1.93
CA LEU A 115 -0.85 39.73 -1.54
C LEU A 115 -1.01 39.77 -0.03
N SER A 116 -2.22 40.04 0.44
CA SER A 116 -2.57 39.72 1.84
C SER A 116 -2.56 38.21 2.08
N VAL A 117 -2.40 37.79 3.33
CA VAL A 117 -2.43 36.36 3.70
C VAL A 117 -3.73 35.71 3.27
N ALA A 118 -4.86 36.39 3.47
CA ALA A 118 -6.17 35.86 3.11
C ALA A 118 -6.33 35.67 1.59
N GLU A 119 -5.87 36.60 0.78
CA GLU A 119 -5.90 36.49 -0.69
C GLU A 119 -5.04 35.32 -1.18
N PHE A 120 -3.82 35.18 -0.65
CA PHE A 120 -2.95 34.08 -1.01
C PHE A 120 -3.53 32.72 -0.59
N ARG A 121 -4.12 32.62 0.59
CA ARG A 121 -4.82 31.43 1.08
C ARG A 121 -6.01 31.06 0.17
N GLU A 122 -6.77 32.04 -0.30
CA GLU A 122 -7.86 31.77 -1.24
C GLU A 122 -7.37 31.23 -2.59
N MET A 123 -6.23 31.75 -3.10
CA MET A 123 -5.60 31.15 -4.29
C MET A 123 -5.14 29.70 -4.07
N CYS A 124 -4.57 29.41 -2.91
CA CYS A 124 -4.22 28.03 -2.52
C CYS A 124 -5.44 27.13 -2.47
N ARG A 125 -6.54 27.61 -1.90
CA ARG A 125 -7.82 26.90 -1.84
C ARG A 125 -8.36 26.56 -3.22
N GLN A 126 -8.40 27.51 -4.12
CA GLN A 126 -8.87 27.31 -5.50
C GLN A 126 -8.03 26.27 -6.22
N TYR A 127 -6.70 26.38 -6.13
CA TYR A 127 -5.81 25.42 -6.72
C TYR A 127 -6.04 23.99 -6.16
N ALA A 128 -6.18 23.84 -4.83
CA ALA A 128 -6.43 22.57 -4.20
C ALA A 128 -7.74 21.93 -4.70
N LEU A 129 -8.83 22.71 -4.79
CA LEU A 129 -10.13 22.23 -5.28
C LEU A 129 -10.07 21.78 -6.74
N GLU A 130 -9.33 22.49 -7.59
CA GLU A 130 -9.10 22.08 -8.98
C GLU A 130 -8.37 20.73 -9.07
N GLN A 131 -7.36 20.52 -8.23
CA GLN A 131 -6.63 19.25 -8.17
C GLN A 131 -7.49 18.10 -7.62
N VAL A 132 -8.32 18.37 -6.62
CA VAL A 132 -9.31 17.40 -6.11
C VAL A 132 -10.24 16.95 -7.23
N ASP A 133 -10.83 17.89 -8.00
CA ASP A 133 -11.75 17.55 -9.08
C ASP A 133 -11.08 16.72 -10.19
N LYS A 134 -9.82 17.03 -10.50
CA LYS A 134 -9.05 16.29 -11.47
C LYS A 134 -8.79 14.85 -11.01
N GLN A 135 -8.27 14.69 -9.80
CA GLN A 135 -7.97 13.37 -9.23
C GLN A 135 -9.26 12.56 -9.00
N ARG A 136 -10.36 13.19 -8.60
CA ARG A 136 -11.68 12.56 -8.46
C ARG A 136 -12.11 11.89 -9.76
N LYS A 137 -12.00 12.58 -10.89
CA LYS A 137 -12.33 12.04 -12.22
C LYS A 137 -11.46 10.82 -12.54
N ASP A 138 -10.16 10.89 -12.26
CA ASP A 138 -9.24 9.80 -12.51
C ASP A 138 -9.55 8.57 -11.64
N PHE A 139 -9.86 8.77 -10.35
CA PHE A 139 -10.25 7.68 -9.46
C PHE A 139 -11.60 7.04 -9.83
N LYS A 140 -12.59 7.85 -10.19
CA LYS A 140 -13.86 7.34 -10.70
C LYS A 140 -13.65 6.53 -11.97
N ARG A 141 -12.76 6.97 -12.86
CA ARG A 141 -12.43 6.27 -14.10
C ARG A 141 -11.80 4.90 -13.87
N LEU A 142 -11.10 4.68 -12.74
CA LEU A 142 -10.63 3.36 -12.31
C LEU A 142 -11.76 2.39 -11.91
N GLY A 143 -12.98 2.86 -11.84
CA GLY A 143 -14.16 2.10 -11.40
C GLY A 143 -14.29 1.98 -9.88
N VAL A 144 -13.65 2.85 -9.11
CA VAL A 144 -13.72 2.86 -7.65
C VAL A 144 -15.07 3.43 -7.19
N ALA A 145 -15.81 2.65 -6.40
CA ALA A 145 -17.08 3.07 -5.82
C ALA A 145 -16.88 3.86 -4.52
N GLY A 146 -17.74 4.84 -4.25
CA GLY A 146 -17.67 5.64 -3.03
C GLY A 146 -18.53 6.91 -3.08
N GLU A 147 -18.49 7.67 -2.01
CA GLU A 147 -19.21 8.94 -1.86
C GLU A 147 -18.44 10.10 -2.53
N TRP A 148 -18.28 10.03 -3.84
CA TRP A 148 -17.49 10.98 -4.60
C TRP A 148 -18.05 12.41 -4.60
N ASP A 149 -19.35 12.59 -4.37
CA ASP A 149 -20.02 13.89 -4.33
C ASP A 149 -19.91 14.56 -2.95
N ASN A 150 -19.62 13.78 -1.92
CA ASN A 150 -19.42 14.27 -0.56
C ASN A 150 -18.14 13.71 0.10
N PRO A 151 -16.98 13.92 -0.53
CA PRO A 151 -15.71 13.51 0.05
C PRO A 151 -15.38 14.34 1.29
N TYR A 152 -14.40 13.87 2.10
CA TYR A 152 -13.82 14.75 3.08
C TYR A 152 -12.61 15.50 2.51
N LEU A 153 -12.51 16.77 2.82
CA LEU A 153 -11.38 17.62 2.43
C LEU A 153 -10.88 18.31 3.69
N THR A 154 -9.58 18.28 3.95
CA THR A 154 -9.01 18.89 5.15
C THR A 154 -9.20 20.42 5.21
N LEU A 155 -9.46 21.07 4.05
CA LEU A 155 -9.77 22.50 3.95
C LEU A 155 -11.24 22.87 4.21
N LYS A 156 -12.14 21.89 4.44
CA LYS A 156 -13.51 22.22 4.76
C LYS A 156 -13.62 22.82 6.15
N PRO A 157 -14.43 23.89 6.33
CA PRO A 157 -14.52 24.57 7.63
C PRO A 157 -14.88 23.65 8.80
N GLU A 158 -15.82 22.73 8.58
CA GLU A 158 -16.22 21.74 9.58
C GLU A 158 -15.08 20.77 9.95
N TYR A 159 -14.25 20.41 8.98
CA TYR A 159 -13.07 19.56 9.24
C TYR A 159 -11.98 20.35 10.01
N GLU A 160 -11.67 21.57 9.57
CA GLU A 160 -10.71 22.45 10.26
C GLU A 160 -11.12 22.70 11.73
N ALA A 161 -12.42 22.88 11.97
CA ALA A 161 -12.95 23.04 13.32
C ALA A 161 -12.75 21.80 14.19
N GLN A 162 -12.97 20.60 13.64
CA GLN A 162 -12.73 19.36 14.38
C GLN A 162 -11.24 19.16 14.67
N GLN A 163 -10.37 19.52 13.73
CA GLN A 163 -8.92 19.51 13.94
C GLN A 163 -8.52 20.44 15.09
N ILE A 164 -9.08 21.64 15.15
CA ILE A 164 -8.86 22.59 16.26
C ILE A 164 -9.34 22.00 17.58
N ARG A 165 -10.45 21.25 17.60
CA ARG A 165 -10.95 20.55 18.80
C ARG A 165 -10.03 19.40 19.22
N VAL A 166 -9.41 18.67 18.28
CA VAL A 166 -8.39 17.67 18.59
C VAL A 166 -7.17 18.33 19.25
N PHE A 167 -6.68 19.42 18.68
CA PHE A 167 -5.62 20.23 19.29
C PHE A 167 -6.02 20.67 20.71
N GLY A 168 -7.23 21.20 20.87
CA GLY A 168 -7.75 21.65 22.16
C GLY A 168 -7.76 20.55 23.22
N LYS A 169 -8.13 19.34 22.85
CA LYS A 169 -8.11 18.18 23.75
C LYS A 169 -6.69 17.82 24.18
N MET A 170 -5.74 17.91 23.26
CA MET A 170 -4.33 17.69 23.58
C MET A 170 -3.78 18.79 24.50
N ALA A 171 -4.15 20.06 24.25
CA ALA A 171 -3.79 21.18 25.10
C ALA A 171 -4.36 21.05 26.52
N GLU A 172 -5.61 20.63 26.66
CA GLU A 172 -6.28 20.36 27.93
C GLU A 172 -5.55 19.31 28.79
N LYS A 173 -4.96 18.30 28.12
CA LYS A 173 -4.15 17.25 28.75
C LYS A 173 -2.70 17.67 29.00
N GLY A 174 -2.33 18.90 28.72
CA GLY A 174 -0.98 19.42 28.89
C GLY A 174 0.06 18.76 27.97
N LEU A 175 -0.39 18.31 26.80
CA LEU A 175 0.50 17.69 25.79
C LEU A 175 1.12 18.73 24.85
N ILE A 176 0.54 19.92 24.75
CA ILE A 176 1.01 20.99 23.89
C ILE A 176 1.88 21.96 24.70
N TYR A 177 3.09 22.19 24.24
CA TYR A 177 4.03 23.12 24.92
C TYR A 177 4.93 23.83 23.91
N LYS A 178 5.44 25.00 24.29
CA LYS A 178 6.44 25.77 23.55
C LYS A 178 7.83 25.43 24.06
N GLY A 179 8.78 25.21 23.18
CA GLY A 179 10.16 24.91 23.54
C GLY A 179 11.15 25.43 22.50
N LYS A 180 12.34 25.79 22.93
CA LYS A 180 13.47 26.13 22.05
C LYS A 180 14.36 24.89 22.00
N LYS A 181 14.15 24.02 21.04
CA LYS A 181 14.92 22.78 20.82
C LYS A 181 15.43 22.71 19.39
N PRO A 182 16.53 21.99 19.11
CA PRO A 182 16.93 21.69 17.75
C PRO A 182 15.83 20.89 17.03
N VAL A 183 15.45 21.38 15.86
CA VAL A 183 14.49 20.74 14.96
C VAL A 183 15.11 20.63 13.58
N PHE A 184 14.57 19.76 12.75
CA PHE A 184 14.87 19.79 11.31
C PHE A 184 14.43 21.13 10.76
N TRP A 185 15.36 21.90 10.24
CA TRP A 185 15.10 23.22 9.69
C TRP A 185 15.45 23.28 8.20
N SER A 186 14.46 23.56 7.38
CA SER A 186 14.65 23.80 5.96
C SER A 186 14.87 25.28 5.70
N TRP A 187 16.11 25.68 5.50
CA TRP A 187 16.46 27.05 5.11
C TRP A 187 15.86 27.45 3.75
N SER A 188 15.70 26.48 2.84
CA SER A 188 15.14 26.69 1.50
C SER A 188 13.63 26.92 1.51
N SER A 189 12.97 26.53 2.55
CA SER A 189 11.55 26.74 2.81
C SER A 189 11.27 27.63 4.03
N GLU A 190 12.29 28.03 4.77
CA GLU A 190 12.22 28.91 5.95
C GLU A 190 11.23 28.39 7.00
N SER A 191 11.25 27.06 7.26
CA SER A 191 10.31 26.43 8.19
C SER A 191 10.89 25.17 8.84
N ALA A 192 10.37 24.84 10.02
CA ALA A 192 10.60 23.56 10.66
C ALA A 192 9.96 22.43 9.85
N LEU A 193 10.54 21.23 9.95
CA LEU A 193 10.04 19.99 9.35
C LEU A 193 9.85 18.94 10.45
N ALA A 194 8.88 18.04 10.24
CA ALA A 194 8.78 16.80 10.99
C ALA A 194 9.65 15.71 10.37
N GLU A 195 9.94 14.64 11.10
CA GLU A 195 10.71 13.49 10.60
C GLU A 195 10.13 12.88 9.32
N ALA A 196 8.80 12.85 9.18
CA ALA A 196 8.11 12.36 7.99
C ALA A 196 8.34 13.23 6.74
N GLU A 197 8.87 14.43 6.88
CA GLU A 197 9.15 15.38 5.81
C GLU A 197 10.63 15.42 5.39
N VAL A 198 11.43 14.46 5.90
CA VAL A 198 12.86 14.36 5.66
C VAL A 198 13.19 13.13 4.85
N GLU A 199 14.03 13.29 3.83
CA GLU A 199 14.63 12.21 3.05
C GLU A 199 16.14 12.19 3.31
N TYR A 200 16.76 11.01 3.31
CA TYR A 200 18.20 10.88 3.50
C TYR A 200 18.88 10.52 2.18
N HIS A 201 19.99 11.21 1.92
CA HIS A 201 20.85 10.95 0.75
C HIS A 201 22.30 10.90 1.20
N ASP A 202 23.10 10.08 0.54
CA ASP A 202 24.54 10.05 0.77
C ASP A 202 25.17 11.31 0.18
N VAL A 203 25.95 11.98 0.99
CA VAL A 203 26.69 13.21 0.63
C VAL A 203 28.13 13.11 1.10
N THR A 204 29.00 13.84 0.42
CA THR A 204 30.38 14.05 0.86
C THR A 204 30.51 15.43 1.51
N SER A 205 30.87 15.45 2.78
CA SER A 205 31.04 16.68 3.56
C SER A 205 32.51 16.86 3.99
N PRO A 206 33.01 18.10 4.10
CA PRO A 206 34.31 18.33 4.71
C PRO A 206 34.25 17.98 6.19
N SER A 207 35.28 17.31 6.70
CA SER A 207 35.42 17.03 8.11
C SER A 207 36.76 17.52 8.65
N ALA A 208 36.79 17.83 9.94
CA ALA A 208 37.98 18.33 10.63
C ALA A 208 38.25 17.57 11.92
N PHE A 209 39.53 17.22 12.10
CA PHE A 209 40.10 16.80 13.38
C PHE A 209 40.94 17.97 13.89
N TYR A 210 40.66 18.44 15.06
CA TYR A 210 41.36 19.60 15.62
C TYR A 210 41.45 19.55 17.13
N GLY A 211 42.45 20.26 17.71
CA GLY A 211 42.71 20.30 19.14
C GLY A 211 42.14 21.55 19.79
N GLU A 212 41.47 21.39 20.94
CA GLU A 212 41.00 22.48 21.79
C GLU A 212 41.88 22.57 23.02
N GLN A 213 42.58 23.68 23.18
CA GLN A 213 43.59 23.86 24.24
C GLN A 213 42.99 23.90 25.65
N VAL A 214 43.49 23.09 26.53
CA VAL A 214 43.09 23.08 27.94
C VAL A 214 43.56 24.40 28.62
N VAL A 215 42.64 25.09 29.32
CA VAL A 215 42.91 26.27 30.12
C VAL A 215 42.72 26.05 31.61
N ASP A 216 41.92 25.08 32.01
CA ASP A 216 41.80 24.60 33.39
C ASP A 216 41.60 23.08 33.37
N GLY A 217 42.66 22.33 33.58
CA GLY A 217 42.67 20.87 33.54
C GLY A 217 42.25 20.19 34.83
N LYS A 218 41.70 20.91 35.81
CA LYS A 218 41.23 20.38 37.11
C LYS A 218 42.27 19.55 37.84
N GLY A 219 43.55 19.82 37.62
CA GLY A 219 44.66 19.06 38.21
C GLY A 219 44.96 17.72 37.52
N VAL A 220 44.18 17.36 36.48
CA VAL A 220 44.33 16.17 35.68
C VAL A 220 45.18 16.45 34.43
N LEU A 221 44.92 17.55 33.75
CA LEU A 221 45.61 17.99 32.54
C LEU A 221 46.34 19.29 32.77
N ASP A 222 47.40 19.57 32.03
CA ASP A 222 48.11 20.85 32.02
C ASP A 222 47.69 21.71 30.79
N GLU A 223 48.05 22.98 30.82
CA GLU A 223 47.66 23.98 29.80
C GLU A 223 48.33 23.74 28.41
N ASN A 224 49.33 22.85 28.34
CA ASN A 224 49.94 22.44 27.07
C ASN A 224 49.26 21.20 26.45
N THR A 225 48.07 20.86 26.95
CA THR A 225 47.28 19.74 26.50
C THR A 225 46.12 20.21 25.60
N TYR A 226 45.83 19.45 24.56
CA TYR A 226 44.75 19.70 23.61
C TYR A 226 43.79 18.52 23.59
N MET A 227 42.50 18.80 23.76
CA MET A 227 41.42 17.82 23.59
C MET A 227 41.14 17.69 22.10
N VAL A 228 41.32 16.52 21.50
CA VAL A 228 41.15 16.34 20.05
C VAL A 228 39.72 15.96 19.75
N VAL A 229 39.03 16.82 19.02
CA VAL A 229 37.65 16.58 18.58
C VAL A 229 37.55 16.37 17.06
N TRP A 230 36.48 15.74 16.63
CA TRP A 230 36.15 15.53 15.25
C TRP A 230 34.73 16.05 14.94
N THR A 231 34.60 16.72 13.79
CA THR A 231 33.30 17.17 13.29
C THR A 231 33.18 16.99 11.78
N THR A 232 31.97 16.65 11.32
CA THR A 232 31.60 16.64 9.90
C THR A 232 30.88 17.92 9.47
N THR A 233 30.72 18.86 10.41
CA THR A 233 30.05 20.15 10.19
C THR A 233 30.92 21.32 10.72
N PRO A 234 32.07 21.61 10.09
CA PRO A 234 32.97 22.69 10.58
C PRO A 234 32.29 24.06 10.74
N TRP A 235 31.19 24.28 9.99
CA TRP A 235 30.39 25.51 10.11
C TRP A 235 29.70 25.66 11.47
N THR A 236 29.59 24.61 12.30
CA THR A 236 29.03 24.67 13.65
C THR A 236 30.06 25.01 14.72
N ILE A 237 31.36 25.02 14.39
CA ILE A 237 32.43 25.34 15.36
C ILE A 237 32.23 26.72 16.01
N PRO A 238 31.80 27.79 15.30
CA PRO A 238 31.46 29.07 15.95
C PRO A 238 30.42 28.98 17.06
N ALA A 239 29.57 27.93 17.02
CA ALA A 239 28.53 27.68 18.02
C ALA A 239 28.94 26.66 19.09
N SER A 240 30.18 26.20 19.12
CA SER A 240 30.69 25.28 20.13
C SER A 240 30.54 25.85 21.53
N GLU A 241 30.00 25.02 22.46
CA GLU A 241 29.84 25.32 23.87
C GLU A 241 30.56 24.31 24.78
N GLY A 242 30.96 23.15 24.22
CA GLY A 242 31.66 22.14 24.99
C GLY A 242 32.16 20.94 24.22
N ILE A 243 32.70 19.98 24.94
CA ILE A 243 33.21 18.72 24.46
C ILE A 243 32.51 17.59 25.24
N THR A 244 31.87 16.68 24.57
CA THR A 244 31.26 15.51 25.23
C THR A 244 32.20 14.28 25.14
N ILE A 245 32.36 13.62 26.27
CA ILE A 245 33.17 12.40 26.45
C ILE A 245 32.37 11.32 27.18
N ASP A 246 32.76 10.08 27.09
CA ASP A 246 32.13 9.00 27.85
C ASP A 246 32.85 8.78 29.18
N ALA A 247 32.09 8.70 30.26
CA ALA A 247 32.62 8.53 31.63
C ALA A 247 33.45 7.26 31.82
N THR A 248 33.12 6.22 31.08
CA THR A 248 33.66 4.86 31.21
C THR A 248 34.87 4.59 30.33
N PHE A 249 35.10 5.42 29.32
CA PHE A 249 36.22 5.22 28.40
C PHE A 249 37.53 5.63 29.04
N ASP A 250 38.59 4.95 28.58
CA ASP A 250 39.98 5.32 28.85
C ASP A 250 40.44 6.34 27.79
N TYR A 251 40.95 7.49 28.26
CA TYR A 251 41.51 8.54 27.42
C TYR A 251 43.02 8.60 27.60
N ALA A 252 43.72 8.48 26.49
CA ALA A 252 45.19 8.58 26.49
C ALA A 252 45.61 10.03 26.27
N VAL A 253 46.51 10.52 27.13
CA VAL A 253 47.25 11.76 26.89
C VAL A 253 48.52 11.35 26.15
N VAL A 254 48.62 11.79 24.90
CA VAL A 254 49.73 11.36 24.01
C VAL A 254 50.60 12.55 23.61
N GLN A 255 51.85 12.26 23.31
CA GLN A 255 52.82 13.18 22.74
C GLN A 255 53.51 12.47 21.57
N HIS A 256 53.79 13.19 20.51
CA HIS A 256 54.37 12.58 19.29
C HIS A 256 55.53 13.42 18.79
N ASP A 257 56.47 12.76 18.08
CA ASP A 257 57.70 13.39 17.55
C ASP A 257 58.37 14.28 18.61
N ASP A 258 58.90 15.40 18.21
CA ASP A 258 59.48 16.43 19.10
C ASP A 258 58.50 17.55 19.49
N ASP A 259 57.16 17.33 19.31
CA ASP A 259 56.12 18.30 19.72
C ASP A 259 55.97 18.34 21.24
N GLU A 260 56.09 19.53 21.81
CA GLU A 260 55.91 19.72 23.27
C GLU A 260 54.43 19.67 23.69
N ARG A 261 53.50 19.79 22.73
CA ARG A 261 52.04 19.69 22.98
C ARG A 261 51.64 18.25 23.29
N LYS A 262 50.63 18.11 24.10
CA LYS A 262 49.98 16.84 24.42
C LYS A 262 48.56 16.82 23.84
N TYR A 263 48.10 15.64 23.45
CA TYR A 263 46.81 15.45 22.84
C TYR A 263 46.04 14.38 23.57
N VAL A 264 44.72 14.60 23.77
CA VAL A 264 43.83 13.66 24.44
C VAL A 264 42.94 13.01 23.36
N LEU A 265 43.00 11.68 23.34
CA LEU A 265 42.21 10.81 22.43
C LEU A 265 41.66 9.63 23.21
N ALA A 266 40.58 8.99 22.79
CA ALA A 266 40.21 7.71 23.34
C ALA A 266 41.38 6.69 23.18
N ALA A 267 41.71 5.97 24.22
CA ALA A 267 42.89 5.09 24.24
C ALA A 267 42.85 4.04 23.11
N ASP A 268 41.69 3.51 22.78
CA ASP A 268 41.47 2.52 21.72
C ASP A 268 41.71 3.07 20.31
N LEU A 269 41.61 4.38 20.11
CA LEU A 269 41.77 5.04 18.81
C LEU A 269 43.16 5.63 18.57
N VAL A 270 44.03 5.68 19.58
CA VAL A 270 45.35 6.34 19.49
C VAL A 270 46.17 5.87 18.28
N ASN A 271 46.24 4.57 18.03
CA ASN A 271 47.02 4.05 16.90
C ASN A 271 46.48 4.41 15.55
N ALA A 272 45.13 4.34 15.38
CA ALA A 272 44.45 4.66 14.14
C ALA A 272 44.54 6.16 13.84
N ASP A 273 44.31 6.99 14.85
CA ASP A 273 44.37 8.43 14.74
C ASP A 273 45.78 8.95 14.52
N ALA A 274 46.78 8.35 15.18
CA ALA A 274 48.19 8.66 14.94
C ALA A 274 48.61 8.39 13.48
N GLU A 275 48.19 7.26 12.93
CA GLU A 275 48.40 6.96 11.51
C GLU A 275 47.70 7.96 10.58
N LEU A 276 46.45 8.30 10.90
CA LEU A 276 45.64 9.27 10.16
C LEU A 276 46.28 10.68 10.14
N PHE A 277 46.84 11.11 11.27
CA PHE A 277 47.48 12.42 11.42
C PHE A 277 48.95 12.42 10.94
N GLY A 278 49.52 11.26 10.68
CA GLY A 278 50.94 11.10 10.29
C GLY A 278 51.92 11.33 11.43
N TRP A 279 51.50 11.05 12.67
CA TRP A 279 52.34 11.19 13.85
C TRP A 279 53.34 10.00 13.95
N ASN A 280 54.56 10.32 14.31
CA ASN A 280 55.56 9.33 14.58
C ASN A 280 55.97 9.38 16.07
N ASP A 281 56.66 8.34 16.57
CA ASP A 281 57.15 8.24 17.93
C ASP A 281 56.10 8.61 19.02
N VAL A 282 54.90 8.15 18.84
CA VAL A 282 53.75 8.43 19.74
C VAL A 282 54.00 7.79 21.11
N LYS A 283 53.96 8.61 22.14
CA LYS A 283 54.13 8.20 23.54
C LYS A 283 52.87 8.51 24.34
N ILE A 284 52.31 7.50 24.98
CA ILE A 284 51.26 7.69 25.98
C ILE A 284 51.90 8.18 27.26
N VAL A 285 51.64 9.47 27.59
CA VAL A 285 52.15 10.09 28.79
C VAL A 285 51.43 9.60 30.03
N LYS A 286 50.12 9.46 29.91
CA LYS A 286 49.20 8.86 30.89
C LYS A 286 47.89 8.46 30.30
N THR A 287 47.13 7.64 31.01
CA THR A 287 45.76 7.26 30.69
C THR A 287 44.87 7.71 31.86
N VAL A 288 43.72 8.27 31.56
CA VAL A 288 42.75 8.77 32.55
C VAL A 288 41.36 8.28 32.17
N LYS A 289 40.50 8.07 33.17
CA LYS A 289 39.09 7.79 32.90
C LYS A 289 38.35 9.04 32.44
N GLY A 290 37.37 8.91 31.55
CA GLY A 290 36.54 10.03 31.14
C GLY A 290 35.87 10.75 32.31
N ALA A 291 35.45 10.03 33.32
CA ALA A 291 34.90 10.62 34.54
C ALA A 291 35.85 11.59 35.26
N GLU A 292 37.18 11.44 35.11
CA GLU A 292 38.18 12.32 35.68
C GLU A 292 38.37 13.63 34.88
N LEU A 293 37.90 13.65 33.66
CA LEU A 293 37.97 14.78 32.71
C LEU A 293 36.72 15.66 32.76
N GLU A 294 35.72 15.34 33.56
CA GLU A 294 34.50 16.13 33.70
C GLU A 294 34.82 17.55 34.20
N ASN A 295 34.20 18.55 33.60
CA ASN A 295 34.38 19.99 33.90
C ASN A 295 35.79 20.54 33.58
N VAL A 296 36.63 19.86 32.82
CA VAL A 296 37.84 20.46 32.25
C VAL A 296 37.41 21.61 31.33
N LEU A 297 38.09 22.73 31.37
CA LEU A 297 37.83 23.91 30.55
C LEU A 297 38.87 24.00 29.43
N CYS A 298 38.37 24.16 28.21
CA CYS A 298 39.19 24.37 27.01
C CYS A 298 38.93 25.77 26.42
N GLN A 299 39.87 26.24 25.63
CA GLN A 299 39.76 27.48 24.89
C GLN A 299 38.99 27.26 23.60
N HIS A 300 37.98 28.10 23.36
CA HIS A 300 37.31 28.10 22.05
C HIS A 300 38.30 28.48 20.93
N PRO A 301 38.39 27.73 19.82
CA PRO A 301 39.44 27.94 18.82
C PRO A 301 39.34 29.28 18.11
N PHE A 302 38.17 29.91 18.01
CA PHE A 302 37.96 31.18 17.31
C PHE A 302 37.71 32.37 18.21
N TYR A 303 37.19 32.15 19.43
CA TYR A 303 36.77 33.24 20.35
C TYR A 303 37.49 33.11 21.68
N PRO A 304 38.56 33.92 21.90
CA PRO A 304 39.36 33.82 23.10
C PRO A 304 38.61 34.08 24.42
N GLU A 305 37.51 34.80 24.38
CA GLU A 305 36.65 35.11 25.53
C GLU A 305 35.74 33.94 25.93
N ARG A 306 35.54 32.94 25.04
CA ARG A 306 34.66 31.78 25.29
C ARG A 306 35.45 30.57 25.77
N LYS A 307 34.89 29.86 26.72
CA LYS A 307 35.44 28.62 27.27
C LYS A 307 34.50 27.48 26.97
N LEU A 308 35.06 26.34 26.60
CA LEU A 308 34.36 25.10 26.35
C LEU A 308 34.50 24.18 27.56
N VAL A 309 33.42 23.55 27.99
CA VAL A 309 33.44 22.64 29.15
C VAL A 309 33.35 21.18 28.68
N THR A 310 34.11 20.29 29.32
CA THR A 310 33.95 18.85 29.08
C THR A 310 32.78 18.30 29.89
N MET A 311 31.98 17.49 29.23
CA MET A 311 30.71 16.93 29.73
C MET A 311 30.68 15.42 29.56
N LEU A 312 29.95 14.72 30.43
CA LEU A 312 29.78 13.29 30.40
C LEU A 312 28.47 12.92 29.71
N GLY A 313 28.57 12.28 28.53
CA GLY A 313 27.44 11.80 27.73
C GLY A 313 27.63 10.33 27.34
N ASP A 314 26.54 9.59 27.23
CA ASP A 314 26.48 8.15 26.91
C ASP A 314 26.32 7.86 25.41
N PHE A 315 26.28 8.88 24.57
CA PHE A 315 26.17 8.76 23.11
C PHE A 315 27.51 8.78 22.38
N VAL A 316 28.61 8.97 23.10
CA VAL A 316 29.96 8.96 22.54
C VAL A 316 30.36 7.53 22.17
N THR A 317 30.90 7.36 20.96
CA THR A 317 31.37 6.05 20.47
C THR A 317 32.83 6.12 20.07
N THR A 318 33.45 4.94 19.88
CA THR A 318 34.80 4.78 19.34
C THR A 318 34.80 4.16 17.95
N ASP A 319 33.66 4.11 17.27
CA ASP A 319 33.53 3.56 15.92
C ASP A 319 34.13 4.49 14.86
N ALA A 320 34.14 5.80 15.14
CA ALA A 320 34.73 6.85 14.29
C ALA A 320 35.14 8.04 15.12
N GLY A 321 36.02 8.89 14.59
CA GLY A 321 36.46 10.11 15.24
C GLY A 321 37.53 9.83 16.31
N THR A 322 37.53 10.59 17.40
CA THR A 322 38.58 10.59 18.45
C THR A 322 38.08 10.09 19.80
N GLY A 323 36.80 9.78 19.93
CA GLY A 323 36.13 9.50 21.21
C GLY A 323 35.83 10.76 22.04
N LEU A 324 36.00 11.95 21.44
CA LEU A 324 35.59 13.25 21.97
C LEU A 324 34.70 13.94 20.94
N VAL A 325 33.56 14.40 21.38
CA VAL A 325 32.55 14.98 20.48
C VAL A 325 32.46 16.49 20.66
N HIS A 326 32.69 17.24 19.58
CA HIS A 326 32.35 18.66 19.48
C HIS A 326 30.85 18.86 19.76
N THR A 327 30.50 19.71 20.67
CA THR A 327 29.14 19.89 21.16
C THR A 327 28.65 21.32 20.97
N ALA A 328 27.60 21.45 20.12
CA ALA A 328 26.91 22.70 19.83
C ALA A 328 25.40 22.56 20.11
N PRO A 329 24.91 22.94 21.31
CA PRO A 329 23.54 22.70 21.74
C PRO A 329 22.43 23.24 20.83
N GLY A 330 22.78 24.23 19.98
CA GLY A 330 21.87 24.80 18.99
C GLY A 330 21.62 23.92 17.74
N PHE A 331 22.44 22.87 17.50
CA PHE A 331 22.50 22.16 16.21
C PHE A 331 22.46 20.62 16.29
N GLY A 332 22.18 20.06 17.45
CA GLY A 332 22.03 18.62 17.66
C GLY A 332 21.13 18.30 18.84
N GLU A 333 20.34 17.23 18.75
CA GLU A 333 19.44 16.83 19.85
C GLU A 333 20.24 16.32 21.06
N ASP A 334 21.25 15.48 20.84
CA ASP A 334 22.13 14.99 21.90
C ASP A 334 22.94 16.12 22.52
N ASP A 335 23.44 17.04 21.69
CA ASP A 335 24.16 18.23 22.09
C ASP A 335 23.29 19.16 22.97
N PHE A 336 22.02 19.31 22.57
CA PHE A 336 21.04 20.09 23.32
C PHE A 336 20.77 19.46 24.69
N ASN A 337 20.49 18.15 24.71
CA ASN A 337 20.15 17.45 25.95
C ASN A 337 21.30 17.48 26.97
N ILE A 338 22.52 17.23 26.50
CA ILE A 338 23.69 17.33 27.36
C ILE A 338 23.97 18.78 27.78
N GLY A 339 23.82 19.74 26.85
CA GLY A 339 23.99 21.18 27.15
C GLY A 339 23.03 21.66 28.23
N VAL A 340 21.76 21.28 28.18
CA VAL A 340 20.75 21.60 29.20
C VAL A 340 21.15 21.02 30.58
N LYS A 341 21.64 19.77 30.60
CA LYS A 341 22.11 19.10 31.83
C LYS A 341 23.25 19.89 32.51
N TYR A 342 24.15 20.49 31.73
CA TYR A 342 25.29 21.26 32.22
C TYR A 342 25.03 22.76 32.29
N GLY A 343 23.83 23.22 31.95
CA GLY A 343 23.41 24.62 32.02
C GLY A 343 24.05 25.51 30.96
N LEU A 344 24.37 24.94 29.79
CA LEU A 344 24.95 25.69 28.67
C LEU A 344 23.90 26.50 27.93
N ASP A 345 24.32 27.59 27.30
CA ASP A 345 23.49 28.38 26.42
C ASP A 345 23.17 27.64 25.11
N VAL A 346 21.97 27.85 24.59
CA VAL A 346 21.56 27.36 23.27
C VAL A 346 21.84 28.46 22.26
N TYR A 347 23.10 28.56 21.85
CA TYR A 347 23.56 29.58 20.90
C TYR A 347 23.34 29.11 19.46
N VAL A 348 22.68 29.94 18.63
CA VAL A 348 22.27 29.62 17.26
C VAL A 348 22.67 30.75 16.32
N PRO A 349 23.92 30.77 15.88
CA PRO A 349 24.43 31.86 15.02
C PRO A 349 24.12 31.66 13.53
N VAL A 350 22.93 31.11 13.21
CA VAL A 350 22.44 30.92 11.82
C VAL A 350 21.00 31.38 11.76
N ASP A 351 20.67 32.23 10.79
CA ASP A 351 19.32 32.76 10.59
C ASP A 351 18.37 31.73 9.91
N ASP A 352 17.13 32.16 9.66
CA ASP A 352 16.10 31.31 9.06
C ASP A 352 16.43 30.85 7.63
N LYS A 353 17.30 31.57 6.94
CA LYS A 353 17.72 31.36 5.54
C LYS A 353 19.04 30.60 5.42
N GLY A 354 19.66 30.26 6.55
CA GLY A 354 20.92 29.54 6.60
C GLY A 354 22.16 30.44 6.56
N TYR A 355 22.03 31.75 6.78
CA TYR A 355 23.16 32.66 6.84
C TYR A 355 23.66 32.87 8.25
N MET A 356 24.98 32.94 8.41
CA MET A 356 25.63 33.23 9.69
C MET A 356 25.27 34.63 10.14
N THR A 357 24.94 34.78 11.43
CA THR A 357 24.50 36.04 12.03
C THR A 357 25.67 37.00 12.33
N GLU A 358 25.38 38.28 12.54
CA GLU A 358 26.40 39.32 12.76
C GLU A 358 27.26 39.06 14.02
N ASP A 359 26.72 38.42 15.04
CA ASP A 359 27.43 38.14 16.30
C ASP A 359 28.53 37.05 16.16
N THR A 360 28.63 36.38 15.02
CA THR A 360 29.77 35.51 14.71
C THR A 360 31.06 36.23 14.35
N GLY A 361 31.01 37.54 14.18
CA GLY A 361 32.15 38.39 13.80
C GLY A 361 32.39 38.50 12.29
N GLU A 362 33.31 39.40 11.92
CA GLU A 362 33.54 39.80 10.53
C GLU A 362 33.87 38.65 9.59
N ASP A 363 34.48 37.56 10.07
CA ASP A 363 34.92 36.45 9.23
C ASP A 363 33.77 35.57 8.78
N PHE A 364 32.69 35.46 9.56
CA PHE A 364 31.57 34.57 9.32
C PHE A 364 30.28 35.29 8.95
N ALA A 365 30.05 36.50 9.48
CA ALA A 365 28.79 37.24 9.34
C ALA A 365 28.34 37.35 7.89
N GLY A 366 27.11 36.93 7.57
CA GLY A 366 26.51 36.97 6.25
C GLY A 366 26.94 35.85 5.31
N LEU A 367 27.83 34.92 5.71
CA LEU A 367 28.14 33.75 4.91
C LEU A 367 26.98 32.74 4.97
N PHE A 368 26.74 32.05 3.86
CA PHE A 368 25.88 30.86 3.89
C PHE A 368 26.59 29.74 4.70
N TYR A 369 25.84 28.94 5.46
CA TYR A 369 26.42 27.97 6.38
C TYR A 369 27.40 26.99 5.71
N GLU A 370 27.13 26.56 4.44
CA GLU A 370 28.05 25.69 3.70
C GLU A 370 29.38 26.37 3.42
N ASP A 371 29.36 27.70 3.10
CA ASP A 371 30.57 28.50 2.84
C ASP A 371 31.38 28.70 4.11
N ALA A 372 30.73 28.71 5.27
CA ALA A 372 31.40 28.84 6.58
C ALA A 372 32.30 27.63 6.90
N ASN A 373 32.14 26.48 6.27
CA ASN A 373 33.04 25.33 6.41
C ASN A 373 34.48 25.71 6.03
N GLU A 374 34.67 26.33 4.86
CA GLU A 374 36.01 26.73 4.36
C GLU A 374 36.68 27.72 5.29
N VAL A 375 35.91 28.70 5.79
CA VAL A 375 36.43 29.71 6.73
C VAL A 375 36.80 29.07 8.05
N SER A 376 35.99 28.12 8.57
CA SER A 376 36.31 27.44 9.83
C SER A 376 37.61 26.60 9.68
N LEU A 377 37.75 25.86 8.60
CA LEU A 377 38.96 25.06 8.36
C LEU A 377 40.22 25.93 8.26
N LYS A 378 40.15 27.06 7.56
CA LYS A 378 41.24 28.02 7.43
C LYS A 378 41.61 28.61 8.78
N LYS A 379 40.63 28.99 9.61
CA LYS A 379 40.90 29.55 10.96
C LYS A 379 41.54 28.51 11.90
N LEU A 380 41.15 27.26 11.82
CA LEU A 380 41.80 26.19 12.57
C LEU A 380 43.26 25.97 12.13
N GLU A 381 43.54 26.07 10.87
CA GLU A 381 44.92 26.02 10.33
C GLU A 381 45.76 27.20 10.78
N GLU A 382 45.20 28.43 10.66
CA GLU A 382 45.87 29.65 11.11
C GLU A 382 46.14 29.64 12.63
N ALA A 383 45.23 29.08 13.42
CA ALA A 383 45.43 28.88 14.88
C ALA A 383 46.42 27.75 15.19
N GLY A 384 46.87 26.96 14.22
CA GLY A 384 47.79 25.86 14.40
C GLY A 384 47.23 24.69 15.18
N VAL A 385 45.91 24.53 15.18
CA VAL A 385 45.16 23.45 15.90
C VAL A 385 44.52 22.43 14.99
N LEU A 386 44.50 22.64 13.70
CA LEU A 386 44.00 21.67 12.71
C LEU A 386 44.99 20.50 12.58
N LEU A 387 44.54 19.28 12.84
CA LEU A 387 45.35 18.08 12.75
C LEU A 387 45.15 17.37 11.43
N LYS A 388 43.91 17.27 10.96
CA LYS A 388 43.58 16.66 9.70
C LYS A 388 42.26 17.21 9.15
N GLN A 389 42.26 17.44 7.86
CA GLN A 389 41.05 17.69 7.07
C GLN A 389 40.86 16.53 6.08
N MET A 390 39.64 16.08 5.92
CA MET A 390 39.30 15.04 4.93
C MET A 390 37.83 15.14 4.54
N ASP A 391 37.53 14.61 3.37
CA ASP A 391 36.18 14.40 2.94
C ASP A 391 35.58 13.16 3.61
N TYR A 392 34.34 13.26 4.06
CA TYR A 392 33.61 12.20 4.75
C TYR A 392 32.26 11.95 4.06
N GLU A 393 32.04 10.71 3.64
CA GLU A 393 30.78 10.29 3.02
C GLU A 393 29.83 9.78 4.10
N HIS A 394 28.66 10.37 4.16
CA HIS A 394 27.66 10.00 5.15
C HIS A 394 26.23 10.28 4.65
N SER A 395 25.24 9.65 5.29
CA SER A 395 23.84 9.91 5.05
C SER A 395 23.42 11.23 5.67
N TYR A 396 22.82 12.13 4.88
CA TYR A 396 22.46 13.47 5.29
C TYR A 396 20.97 13.77 5.04
N PRO A 397 20.28 14.52 5.91
CA PRO A 397 18.87 14.83 5.77
C PRO A 397 18.60 15.93 4.75
N PHE A 398 17.58 15.73 3.93
CA PHE A 398 17.09 16.66 2.91
C PHE A 398 15.61 16.93 3.08
N ASP A 399 15.19 18.14 2.76
CA ASP A 399 13.78 18.50 2.65
C ASP A 399 13.13 17.70 1.50
N TRP A 400 12.12 16.90 1.83
CA TRP A 400 11.44 16.02 0.89
C TRP A 400 10.80 16.75 -0.31
N ARG A 401 10.54 18.05 -0.21
CA ARG A 401 9.89 18.87 -1.25
C ARG A 401 10.85 19.74 -2.03
N THR A 402 11.72 20.46 -1.34
CA THR A 402 12.70 21.34 -2.00
C THR A 402 13.89 20.55 -2.54
N LYS A 403 14.11 19.32 -2.03
CA LYS A 403 15.28 18.48 -2.35
C LYS A 403 16.61 19.17 -2.05
N LYS A 404 16.61 20.02 -1.05
CA LYS A 404 17.80 20.71 -0.53
C LYS A 404 18.21 20.12 0.81
N PRO A 405 19.52 20.12 1.13
CA PRO A 405 19.98 19.74 2.45
C PRO A 405 19.35 20.64 3.52
N ILE A 406 19.07 20.06 4.67
CA ILE A 406 18.55 20.79 5.84
C ILE A 406 19.60 20.86 6.93
N ILE A 407 19.31 21.65 7.95
CA ILE A 407 20.15 21.74 9.15
C ILE A 407 19.32 21.39 10.38
N PHE A 408 19.96 20.92 11.45
CA PHE A 408 19.37 21.02 12.78
C PHE A 408 19.53 22.46 13.28
N ARG A 409 18.47 23.05 13.82
CA ARG A 409 18.50 24.41 14.31
C ARG A 409 17.54 24.57 15.50
N ALA A 410 18.04 24.96 16.64
CA ALA A 410 17.20 25.27 17.78
C ALA A 410 16.44 26.57 17.54
N THR A 411 15.13 26.48 17.55
CA THR A 411 14.21 27.60 17.34
C THR A 411 12.98 27.40 18.21
N PRO A 412 12.35 28.51 18.70
CA PRO A 412 11.10 28.40 19.44
C PRO A 412 10.02 27.80 18.56
N GLN A 413 9.51 26.62 18.97
CA GLN A 413 8.47 25.87 18.25
C GLN A 413 7.41 25.39 19.22
N TRP A 414 6.24 25.03 18.69
CA TRP A 414 5.21 24.31 19.42
C TRP A 414 5.34 22.81 19.20
N PHE A 415 5.27 22.08 20.29
CA PHE A 415 5.42 20.62 20.33
C PHE A 415 4.16 19.94 20.86
N ALA A 416 3.86 18.76 20.33
CA ALA A 416 2.97 17.79 20.96
C ALA A 416 3.85 16.73 21.65
N SER A 417 3.67 16.57 22.95
CA SER A 417 4.48 15.62 23.72
C SER A 417 4.04 14.19 23.46
N VAL A 418 4.90 13.43 22.79
CA VAL A 418 4.79 11.99 22.63
C VAL A 418 5.27 11.28 23.89
N ASP A 419 6.28 11.81 24.56
CA ASP A 419 6.89 11.24 25.75
C ASP A 419 5.86 10.97 26.86
N LYS A 420 4.95 11.92 27.11
CA LYS A 420 3.92 11.80 28.15
C LYS A 420 2.89 10.70 27.93
N ILE A 421 2.71 10.27 26.69
CA ILE A 421 1.70 9.26 26.29
C ILE A 421 2.30 8.07 25.56
N ARG A 422 3.61 7.95 25.48
CA ARG A 422 4.34 6.89 24.76
C ARG A 422 3.87 5.51 25.13
N ASP A 423 3.80 5.20 26.42
CA ASP A 423 3.37 3.87 26.89
C ASP A 423 1.93 3.55 26.50
N GLN A 424 1.05 4.55 26.48
CA GLN A 424 -0.32 4.40 26.03
C GLN A 424 -0.38 4.11 24.52
N ILE A 425 0.44 4.81 23.72
CA ILE A 425 0.52 4.58 22.26
C ILE A 425 1.07 3.19 21.98
N LEU A 426 2.15 2.77 22.65
CA LEU A 426 2.73 1.43 22.50
C LEU A 426 1.74 0.33 22.92
N GLY A 427 0.97 0.57 23.97
CA GLY A 427 -0.13 -0.32 24.38
C GLY A 427 -1.22 -0.43 23.31
N ALA A 428 -1.65 0.68 22.73
CA ALA A 428 -2.65 0.70 21.66
C ALA A 428 -2.21 -0.04 20.39
N ILE A 429 -0.92 0.01 20.03
CA ILE A 429 -0.37 -0.75 18.89
C ILE A 429 -0.57 -2.25 19.07
N ASN A 430 -0.46 -2.77 20.29
CA ASN A 430 -0.59 -4.21 20.56
C ASN A 430 -2.03 -4.74 20.38
N GLU A 431 -3.01 -3.85 20.33
CA GLU A 431 -4.43 -4.20 20.09
C GLU A 431 -4.80 -4.17 18.59
N VAL A 432 -3.91 -3.70 17.73
CA VAL A 432 -4.12 -3.58 16.29
C VAL A 432 -3.62 -4.83 15.57
N GLN A 433 -4.39 -5.31 14.60
CA GLN A 433 -3.99 -6.39 13.70
C GLN A 433 -3.27 -5.81 12.47
N PHE A 434 -2.14 -6.39 12.11
CA PHE A 434 -1.32 -5.91 10.98
C PHE A 434 -1.25 -6.94 9.85
N PHE A 435 -1.34 -6.43 8.64
CA PHE A 435 -1.14 -7.16 7.40
C PHE A 435 -0.10 -6.42 6.54
N PRO A 436 1.11 -6.95 6.32
CA PRO A 436 1.71 -8.12 6.98
C PRO A 436 2.07 -7.87 8.46
N ASP A 437 2.26 -8.94 9.22
CA ASP A 437 2.51 -8.90 10.68
C ASP A 437 3.74 -8.06 11.09
N TRP A 438 4.77 -7.98 10.26
CA TRP A 438 5.99 -7.19 10.54
C TRP A 438 5.70 -5.70 10.75
N GLY A 439 4.56 -5.21 10.25
CA GLY A 439 4.12 -3.82 10.41
C GLY A 439 3.99 -3.41 11.87
N GLN A 440 3.54 -4.32 12.75
CA GLN A 440 3.45 -4.06 14.18
C GLN A 440 4.80 -3.67 14.78
N LYS A 441 5.82 -4.48 14.55
CA LYS A 441 7.17 -4.21 15.06
C LYS A 441 7.73 -2.90 14.51
N ARG A 442 7.47 -2.61 13.25
CA ARG A 442 7.92 -1.38 12.60
C ARG A 442 7.31 -0.13 13.24
N LEU A 443 5.98 -0.11 13.39
CA LEU A 443 5.29 1.01 14.02
C LEU A 443 5.68 1.16 15.50
N TYR A 444 5.78 0.03 16.21
CA TYR A 444 6.21 0.00 17.62
C TYR A 444 7.58 0.64 17.81
N ASN A 445 8.58 0.23 17.04
CA ASN A 445 9.93 0.79 17.12
C ASN A 445 9.95 2.28 16.76
N MET A 446 9.20 2.69 15.74
CA MET A 446 9.11 4.10 15.34
C MET A 446 8.52 4.99 16.45
N ILE A 447 7.55 4.51 17.21
CA ILE A 447 6.99 5.25 18.35
C ILE A 447 7.92 5.20 19.57
N ARG A 448 8.53 4.03 19.84
CA ARG A 448 9.47 3.88 20.96
C ARG A 448 10.62 4.88 20.86
N ASP A 449 11.17 5.05 19.67
CA ASP A 449 12.39 5.81 19.42
C ASP A 449 12.09 7.26 18.99
N ARG A 450 10.81 7.64 18.88
CA ARG A 450 10.37 8.96 18.42
C ARG A 450 10.51 10.01 19.53
N GLY A 451 11.07 11.17 19.20
CA GLY A 451 10.97 12.37 20.04
C GLY A 451 9.58 13.02 19.99
N ASP A 452 9.43 14.14 20.72
CA ASP A 452 8.21 14.93 20.69
C ASP A 452 7.98 15.52 19.30
N TRP A 453 6.73 15.66 18.92
CA TRP A 453 6.33 16.07 17.57
C TRP A 453 6.30 17.59 17.46
N VAL A 454 7.14 18.19 16.63
CA VAL A 454 7.07 19.61 16.27
C VAL A 454 5.86 19.84 15.36
N ILE A 455 4.85 20.55 15.88
CA ILE A 455 3.57 20.76 15.20
C ILE A 455 3.44 22.14 14.54
N SER A 456 4.29 23.09 14.85
CA SER A 456 4.27 24.44 14.27
C SER A 456 5.02 24.51 12.96
N ARG A 457 4.45 25.26 11.99
CA ARG A 457 5.07 25.56 10.69
C ARG A 457 4.99 27.04 10.41
N GLN A 458 6.09 27.61 9.94
CA GLN A 458 6.22 29.02 9.57
C GLN A 458 5.69 29.24 8.16
N ARG A 459 4.40 28.90 7.95
CA ARG A 459 3.69 28.91 6.67
C ARG A 459 2.33 29.56 6.81
N VAL A 460 1.64 29.78 5.70
CA VAL A 460 0.32 30.42 5.72
C VAL A 460 -0.81 29.52 5.22
N TRP A 461 -0.53 28.52 4.37
CA TRP A 461 -1.56 27.63 3.86
C TRP A 461 -1.68 26.38 4.71
N GLY A 462 -2.51 26.45 5.73
CA GLY A 462 -2.83 25.40 6.68
C GLY A 462 -3.76 25.90 7.79
N VAL A 463 -4.05 25.04 8.75
CA VAL A 463 -4.90 25.38 9.89
C VAL A 463 -4.05 26.12 10.94
N PRO A 464 -4.45 27.31 11.37
CA PRO A 464 -3.68 28.07 12.35
C PRO A 464 -3.64 27.39 13.71
N LEU A 465 -2.55 27.58 14.46
CA LEU A 465 -2.49 27.23 15.87
C LEU A 465 -3.38 28.21 16.67
N PRO A 466 -4.42 27.73 17.36
CA PRO A 466 -5.41 28.57 18.02
C PRO A 466 -4.93 29.07 19.38
N ILE A 467 -3.78 29.75 19.38
CA ILE A 467 -3.07 30.20 20.58
C ILE A 467 -3.04 31.73 20.63
N PHE A 468 -3.38 32.29 21.78
CA PHE A 468 -3.25 33.69 22.04
C PHE A 468 -2.11 33.94 23.04
N TYR A 469 -1.62 35.17 23.12
CA TYR A 469 -0.62 35.59 24.07
C TYR A 469 -1.13 36.79 24.87
N GLY A 470 -0.87 36.76 26.19
CA GLY A 470 -1.08 37.91 27.07
C GLY A 470 -0.01 38.97 26.88
N GLU A 471 -0.14 40.05 27.66
CA GLU A 471 0.81 41.19 27.69
C GLU A 471 2.17 40.76 28.27
N ASP A 472 2.19 39.72 29.11
CA ASP A 472 3.41 39.12 29.68
C ASP A 472 4.10 38.12 28.73
N GLY A 473 3.53 37.86 27.53
CA GLY A 473 4.02 36.91 26.56
C GLY A 473 3.63 35.45 26.83
N GLU A 474 2.88 35.18 27.90
CA GLU A 474 2.41 33.84 28.22
C GLU A 474 1.28 33.40 27.27
N ALA A 475 1.34 32.10 26.91
CA ALA A 475 0.39 31.53 25.98
C ALA A 475 -0.97 31.23 26.62
N ILE A 476 -2.03 31.58 25.92
CA ILE A 476 -3.42 31.35 26.31
C ILE A 476 -4.05 30.36 25.31
N MET A 477 -4.36 29.15 25.79
CA MET A 477 -5.00 28.09 25.03
C MET A 477 -5.91 27.27 25.93
N THR A 478 -6.96 27.95 26.43
CA THR A 478 -7.96 27.36 27.31
C THR A 478 -9.02 26.61 26.51
N LYS A 479 -9.76 25.71 27.12
CA LYS A 479 -10.91 25.04 26.50
C LYS A 479 -11.89 26.04 25.90
N GLU A 480 -12.18 27.14 26.64
CA GLU A 480 -13.10 28.19 26.20
C GLU A 480 -12.60 28.92 24.96
N THR A 481 -11.35 29.37 24.94
CA THR A 481 -10.79 30.10 23.80
C THR A 481 -10.68 29.24 22.56
N ILE A 482 -10.25 27.99 22.71
CA ILE A 482 -10.08 27.06 21.58
C ILE A 482 -11.45 26.66 20.99
N GLU A 483 -12.45 26.33 21.83
CA GLU A 483 -13.80 26.01 21.34
C GLU A 483 -14.45 27.20 20.65
N HIS A 484 -14.23 28.42 21.15
CA HIS A 484 -14.71 29.64 20.50
C HIS A 484 -14.09 29.81 19.09
N VAL A 485 -12.77 29.61 18.97
CA VAL A 485 -12.09 29.65 17.66
C VAL A 485 -12.60 28.54 16.74
N ALA A 486 -12.79 27.32 17.26
CA ALA A 486 -13.34 26.22 16.47
C ALA A 486 -14.70 26.55 15.88
N LYS A 487 -15.61 27.17 16.66
CA LYS A 487 -16.93 27.61 16.16
C LYS A 487 -16.83 28.70 15.11
N LEU A 488 -15.92 29.67 15.30
CA LEU A 488 -15.69 30.73 14.30
C LEU A 488 -15.15 30.14 12.99
N VAL A 489 -14.26 29.16 13.07
CA VAL A 489 -13.71 28.47 11.88
C VAL A 489 -14.78 27.60 11.22
N GLU A 490 -15.62 26.93 11.98
CA GLU A 490 -16.73 26.12 11.46
C GLU A 490 -17.73 26.96 10.65
N GLU A 491 -17.98 28.19 11.11
CA GLU A 491 -18.91 29.13 10.46
C GLU A 491 -18.28 29.88 9.28
N HIS A 492 -17.02 30.30 9.40
CA HIS A 492 -16.40 31.25 8.48
C HIS A 492 -15.16 30.68 7.73
N GLY A 493 -14.67 29.48 8.08
CA GLY A 493 -13.40 28.95 7.59
C GLY A 493 -12.17 29.53 8.32
N SER A 494 -11.03 28.89 8.19
CA SER A 494 -9.81 29.28 8.91
C SER A 494 -9.20 30.61 8.46
N ASN A 495 -9.60 31.17 7.32
CA ASN A 495 -9.19 32.50 6.89
C ASN A 495 -9.53 33.60 7.91
N ILE A 496 -10.59 33.40 8.72
CA ILE A 496 -11.00 34.33 9.75
C ILE A 496 -9.88 34.62 10.75
N TRP A 497 -9.02 33.62 11.05
CA TRP A 497 -7.86 33.80 11.94
C TRP A 497 -6.90 34.88 11.44
N PHE A 498 -6.71 34.98 10.13
CA PHE A 498 -5.78 35.93 9.50
C PHE A 498 -6.45 37.27 9.16
N GLN A 499 -7.77 37.33 9.17
CA GLN A 499 -8.56 38.53 8.82
C GLN A 499 -8.93 39.38 10.03
N ARG A 500 -8.97 38.79 11.24
CA ARG A 500 -9.39 39.51 12.47
C ARG A 500 -8.24 39.66 13.44
N GLU A 501 -8.34 40.72 14.28
CA GLU A 501 -7.42 40.92 15.38
C GLU A 501 -7.70 39.89 16.50
N ALA A 502 -6.68 39.67 17.39
CA ALA A 502 -6.79 38.69 18.47
C ALA A 502 -8.02 38.91 19.37
N LYS A 503 -8.31 40.15 19.73
CA LYS A 503 -9.49 40.48 20.56
C LYS A 503 -10.84 40.10 19.96
N ASP A 504 -10.94 40.09 18.63
CA ASP A 504 -12.17 39.77 17.88
C ASP A 504 -12.35 38.27 17.63
N LEU A 505 -11.32 37.50 17.98
CA LEU A 505 -11.27 36.04 17.92
C LEU A 505 -11.46 35.39 19.28
N LEU A 506 -11.45 36.16 20.35
CA LEU A 506 -11.71 35.74 21.72
C LEU A 506 -13.21 35.85 22.07
N PRO A 507 -13.70 35.06 23.01
CA PRO A 507 -15.08 35.20 23.51
C PRO A 507 -15.35 36.62 24.00
N GLU A 508 -16.60 37.10 23.79
CA GLU A 508 -17.00 38.43 24.27
C GLU A 508 -16.78 38.57 25.79
N GLY A 509 -16.08 39.62 26.22
CA GLY A 509 -15.76 39.87 27.63
C GLY A 509 -14.68 38.97 28.21
N PHE A 510 -13.91 38.26 27.38
CA PHE A 510 -12.81 37.40 27.84
C PHE A 510 -11.74 38.22 28.61
N THR A 511 -11.34 37.72 29.74
CA THR A 511 -10.28 38.30 30.60
C THR A 511 -9.26 37.22 30.97
N SER A 512 -8.02 37.63 31.17
CA SER A 512 -6.93 36.74 31.59
C SER A 512 -5.98 37.46 32.55
N GLU A 513 -5.43 36.76 33.53
CA GLU A 513 -4.37 37.25 34.41
C GLU A 513 -3.10 37.64 33.63
N HIS A 514 -2.86 36.98 32.48
CA HIS A 514 -1.75 37.27 31.56
C HIS A 514 -1.95 38.57 30.76
N SER A 515 -3.13 39.17 30.80
CA SER A 515 -3.44 40.40 30.09
C SER A 515 -4.34 41.31 30.90
N PRO A 516 -3.81 41.96 31.96
CA PRO A 516 -4.59 42.79 32.86
C PRO A 516 -5.25 44.01 32.18
N ASN A 517 -4.69 44.48 31.06
CA ASN A 517 -5.23 45.60 30.29
C ASN A 517 -6.06 45.15 29.05
N GLY A 518 -6.30 43.85 28.93
CA GLY A 518 -7.10 43.31 27.83
C GLY A 518 -6.44 43.37 26.45
N LYS A 519 -5.11 43.46 26.42
CA LYS A 519 -4.36 43.44 25.16
C LYS A 519 -3.89 42.01 24.89
N PHE A 520 -4.24 41.48 23.70
CA PHE A 520 -3.90 40.14 23.29
C PHE A 520 -3.26 40.15 21.90
N THR A 521 -2.31 39.23 21.69
CA THR A 521 -1.78 38.89 20.39
C THR A 521 -2.10 37.44 20.10
N LYS A 522 -1.83 36.99 18.90
CA LYS A 522 -2.14 35.61 18.45
C LYS A 522 -0.95 34.99 17.76
N GLU A 523 -0.91 33.64 17.77
CA GLU A 523 0.08 32.88 17.05
C GLU A 523 -0.12 33.07 15.52
N THR A 524 0.98 33.07 14.79
CA THR A 524 1.01 33.21 13.33
C THR A 524 1.35 31.93 12.62
N ASP A 525 1.92 30.96 13.32
CA ASP A 525 2.25 29.64 12.78
C ASP A 525 1.00 28.81 12.52
N ILE A 526 1.09 27.90 11.55
CA ILE A 526 0.05 26.92 11.24
C ILE A 526 0.45 25.55 11.78
N MET A 527 -0.51 24.65 11.89
CA MET A 527 -0.28 23.25 12.25
C MET A 527 0.42 22.51 11.10
N ASP A 528 1.22 21.53 11.46
CA ASP A 528 1.78 20.53 10.55
C ASP A 528 0.65 19.85 9.76
N VAL A 529 0.83 19.65 8.44
CA VAL A 529 -0.11 18.98 7.57
C VAL A 529 -0.43 17.54 8.02
N TRP A 530 0.52 16.87 8.67
CA TRP A 530 0.28 15.56 9.28
C TRP A 530 -0.65 15.60 10.48
N PHE A 531 -0.82 16.76 11.10
CA PHE A 531 -1.85 16.98 12.11
C PHE A 531 -3.23 17.07 11.46
N ASP A 532 -3.32 17.66 10.26
CA ASP A 532 -4.56 17.75 9.48
C ASP A 532 -5.08 16.34 9.17
N SER A 533 -4.31 15.56 8.41
CA SER A 533 -4.70 14.18 8.06
C SER A 533 -4.77 13.26 9.28
N GLY A 534 -3.90 13.47 10.28
CA GLY A 534 -3.92 12.75 11.55
C GLY A 534 -5.21 12.93 12.36
N SER A 535 -5.94 14.02 12.16
CA SER A 535 -7.22 14.30 12.83
C SER A 535 -8.44 13.72 12.14
N SER A 536 -8.29 13.01 11.01
CA SER A 536 -9.38 12.51 10.19
C SER A 536 -10.30 11.53 10.91
N HIS A 537 -9.80 10.81 11.92
CA HIS A 537 -10.63 9.95 12.76
C HIS A 537 -11.75 10.71 13.48
N GLN A 538 -11.51 11.96 13.87
CA GLN A 538 -12.54 12.85 14.45
C GLN A 538 -13.29 13.63 13.38
N GLY A 539 -12.56 14.23 12.43
CA GLY A 539 -13.15 15.04 11.37
C GLY A 539 -14.01 14.25 10.37
N VAL A 540 -13.92 12.92 10.36
CA VAL A 540 -14.67 12.06 9.43
C VAL A 540 -15.38 10.92 10.12
N CYS A 541 -14.61 10.00 10.76
CA CYS A 541 -15.17 8.76 11.28
C CYS A 541 -16.10 8.97 12.48
N ALA A 542 -15.79 9.91 13.37
CA ALA A 542 -16.63 10.24 14.51
C ALA A 542 -17.77 11.22 14.13
N GLU A 543 -17.60 12.02 13.09
CA GLU A 543 -18.52 13.07 12.68
C GLU A 543 -19.71 12.54 11.84
N ARG A 544 -19.52 11.46 11.07
CA ARG A 544 -20.55 10.88 10.23
C ARG A 544 -21.24 9.71 10.93
N ASP A 545 -22.52 9.82 11.21
CA ASP A 545 -23.32 8.84 11.99
C ASP A 545 -23.26 7.40 11.47
N TYR A 546 -23.01 7.21 10.17
CA TYR A 546 -22.95 5.90 9.52
C TYR A 546 -21.56 5.30 9.46
N LEU A 547 -20.53 6.02 9.92
CA LEU A 547 -19.18 5.52 10.08
C LEU A 547 -18.93 5.04 11.50
N THR A 548 -17.81 4.36 11.71
CA THR A 548 -17.37 3.89 13.04
C THR A 548 -16.02 4.48 13.41
N TYR A 549 -15.87 4.76 14.70
CA TYR A 549 -14.60 5.13 15.30
C TYR A 549 -14.35 4.24 16.53
N PRO A 550 -13.25 3.45 16.57
CA PRO A 550 -12.21 3.31 15.52
C PRO A 550 -12.76 2.75 14.20
N ALA A 551 -12.08 3.10 13.09
CA ALA A 551 -12.32 2.47 11.80
C ALA A 551 -11.89 0.99 11.83
N ASP A 552 -12.49 0.14 10.99
CA ASP A 552 -12.12 -1.28 10.94
C ASP A 552 -10.77 -1.49 10.24
N LEU A 553 -10.45 -0.67 9.22
CA LEU A 553 -9.24 -0.83 8.43
C LEU A 553 -8.67 0.50 7.94
N TYR A 554 -7.34 0.66 8.07
CA TYR A 554 -6.51 1.60 7.31
C TYR A 554 -5.67 0.82 6.30
N LEU A 555 -5.70 1.23 5.03
CA LEU A 555 -4.91 0.64 3.95
C LEU A 555 -4.11 1.72 3.25
N GLU A 556 -2.79 1.71 3.36
CA GLU A 556 -1.90 2.66 2.68
C GLU A 556 -0.53 2.03 2.37
N GLY A 557 0.34 2.81 1.73
CA GLY A 557 1.73 2.42 1.50
C GLY A 557 2.53 2.25 2.79
N SER A 558 3.60 1.47 2.75
CA SER A 558 4.46 1.19 3.91
C SER A 558 5.26 2.41 4.41
N ASP A 559 5.35 3.48 3.61
CA ASP A 559 5.87 4.78 4.03
C ASP A 559 4.99 5.45 5.09
N GLN A 560 3.69 5.10 5.13
CA GLN A 560 2.74 5.69 6.07
C GLN A 560 2.93 5.25 7.53
N TYR A 561 3.83 4.32 7.81
CA TYR A 561 4.28 4.05 9.18
C TYR A 561 4.97 5.26 9.81
N ARG A 562 5.60 6.12 9.01
CA ARG A 562 6.11 7.43 9.42
C ARG A 562 5.11 8.58 9.22
N GLY A 563 4.13 8.41 8.35
CA GLY A 563 3.14 9.41 8.01
C GLY A 563 1.82 9.23 8.74
N TRP A 564 0.76 8.93 7.98
CA TRP A 564 -0.62 8.92 8.44
C TRP A 564 -0.93 7.86 9.51
N PHE A 565 -0.36 6.65 9.42
CA PHE A 565 -0.56 5.63 10.46
C PHE A 565 -0.05 6.13 11.82
N ASN A 566 1.06 6.86 11.82
CA ASN A 566 1.72 7.38 13.01
C ASN A 566 0.97 8.62 13.55
N SER A 567 0.72 9.62 12.71
CA SER A 567 0.04 10.86 13.13
C SER A 567 -1.38 10.61 13.62
N SER A 568 -2.15 9.76 12.91
CA SER A 568 -3.49 9.33 13.35
C SER A 568 -3.47 8.62 14.69
N LEU A 569 -2.46 7.78 14.92
CA LEU A 569 -2.30 7.03 16.17
C LEU A 569 -2.04 7.97 17.35
N ILE A 570 -1.09 8.90 17.19
CA ILE A 570 -0.74 9.86 18.24
C ILE A 570 -1.95 10.72 18.60
N THR A 571 -2.62 11.32 17.63
CA THR A 571 -3.78 12.17 17.86
C THR A 571 -4.96 11.43 18.45
N SER A 572 -5.22 10.19 17.99
CA SER A 572 -6.29 9.35 18.51
C SER A 572 -6.06 8.91 19.95
N VAL A 573 -4.86 8.43 20.28
CA VAL A 573 -4.52 8.05 21.66
C VAL A 573 -4.55 9.26 22.57
N ALA A 574 -4.02 10.41 22.12
CA ALA A 574 -4.09 11.66 22.85
C ALA A 574 -5.54 12.10 23.12
N TYR A 575 -6.44 11.94 22.14
CA TYR A 575 -7.84 12.33 22.21
C TYR A 575 -8.67 11.36 23.07
N SER A 576 -8.63 10.07 22.77
CA SER A 576 -9.56 9.06 23.30
C SER A 576 -8.90 7.87 24.02
N GLY A 577 -7.57 7.75 23.99
CA GLY A 577 -6.81 6.68 24.66
C GLY A 577 -6.70 5.37 23.85
N HIS A 578 -7.17 5.32 22.62
CA HIS A 578 -7.08 4.12 21.76
C HIS A 578 -6.66 4.45 20.34
N ALA A 579 -6.23 3.42 19.58
CA ALA A 579 -5.89 3.58 18.17
C ALA A 579 -7.12 3.97 17.33
N PRO A 580 -6.95 4.69 16.21
CA PRO A 580 -8.05 5.10 15.33
C PRO A 580 -8.51 3.98 14.39
N TYR A 581 -7.82 2.87 14.39
CA TYR A 581 -8.04 1.72 13.51
C TYR A 581 -7.91 0.40 14.29
N LYS A 582 -8.66 -0.62 13.84
CA LYS A 582 -8.55 -1.99 14.35
C LYS A 582 -7.52 -2.81 13.57
N GLN A 583 -7.36 -2.50 12.28
CA GLN A 583 -6.45 -3.19 11.38
C GLN A 583 -5.65 -2.21 10.54
N ILE A 584 -4.41 -2.58 10.21
CA ILE A 584 -3.58 -1.93 9.20
C ILE A 584 -3.21 -2.95 8.12
N LEU A 585 -3.48 -2.59 6.86
CA LEU A 585 -2.99 -3.29 5.68
C LEU A 585 -2.01 -2.37 4.95
N SER A 586 -0.73 -2.74 4.92
CA SER A 586 0.29 -1.93 4.25
C SER A 586 0.72 -2.51 2.91
N GLN A 587 0.96 -1.63 1.94
CA GLN A 587 1.38 -1.95 0.58
C GLN A 587 2.80 -1.48 0.31
N GLY A 588 3.51 -2.18 -0.59
CA GLY A 588 4.78 -1.74 -1.14
C GLY A 588 4.64 -0.64 -2.19
N PHE A 589 5.75 -0.23 -2.77
CA PHE A 589 5.80 0.80 -3.80
C PHE A 589 5.63 0.20 -5.21
N THR A 590 5.19 1.02 -6.14
CA THR A 590 5.23 0.69 -7.57
C THR A 590 6.55 1.19 -8.18
N LEU A 591 7.28 0.26 -8.77
CA LEU A 591 8.58 0.47 -9.40
C LEU A 591 8.48 0.25 -10.91
N ASP A 592 9.43 0.78 -11.68
CA ASP A 592 9.51 0.48 -13.12
C ASP A 592 9.88 -1.00 -13.38
N GLY A 593 9.85 -1.44 -14.63
CA GLY A 593 10.19 -2.82 -15.00
C GLY A 593 11.60 -3.26 -14.59
N LYS A 594 12.51 -2.31 -14.31
CA LYS A 594 13.88 -2.55 -13.82
C LYS A 594 14.01 -2.49 -12.30
N GLY A 595 12.93 -2.25 -11.58
CA GLY A 595 12.92 -2.15 -10.12
C GLY A 595 13.37 -0.79 -9.58
N ARG A 596 13.31 0.28 -10.38
CA ARG A 596 13.68 1.63 -9.98
C ARG A 596 12.43 2.46 -9.67
N LYS A 597 12.55 3.39 -8.74
CA LYS A 597 11.49 4.38 -8.48
C LYS A 597 11.13 5.14 -9.76
N MET A 598 9.85 5.21 -10.07
CA MET A 598 9.37 5.97 -11.22
C MET A 598 9.44 7.47 -10.94
N SER A 599 10.00 8.24 -11.88
CA SER A 599 10.01 9.70 -11.81
C SER A 599 9.95 10.33 -13.20
N LYS A 600 9.41 11.53 -13.28
CA LYS A 600 9.37 12.30 -14.55
C LYS A 600 10.76 12.59 -15.09
N SER A 601 11.72 12.84 -14.21
CA SER A 601 13.13 13.13 -14.58
C SER A 601 13.83 11.94 -15.21
N LEU A 602 13.48 10.71 -14.84
CA LEU A 602 14.02 9.48 -15.43
C LEU A 602 13.25 9.03 -16.69
N GLY A 603 12.11 9.62 -16.99
CA GLY A 603 11.27 9.26 -18.15
C GLY A 603 10.74 7.82 -18.10
N ASN A 604 10.67 7.21 -16.92
CA ASN A 604 10.26 5.81 -16.69
C ASN A 604 8.86 5.68 -16.07
N THR A 605 8.08 6.76 -16.07
CA THR A 605 6.75 6.80 -15.46
C THR A 605 5.70 6.21 -16.39
N ILE A 606 4.89 5.29 -15.89
CA ILE A 606 3.65 4.81 -16.50
C ILE A 606 2.50 5.44 -15.75
N VAL A 607 1.64 6.18 -16.45
CA VAL A 607 0.45 6.78 -15.85
C VAL A 607 -0.80 5.94 -16.13
N PRO A 608 -1.75 5.85 -15.18
CA PRO A 608 -2.94 5.01 -15.36
C PRO A 608 -3.73 5.32 -16.63
N SER A 609 -3.85 6.59 -17.01
CA SER A 609 -4.60 7.00 -18.22
C SER A 609 -4.07 6.36 -19.50
N GLU A 610 -2.74 6.21 -19.65
CA GLU A 610 -2.16 5.56 -20.84
C GLU A 610 -2.60 4.09 -20.99
N VAL A 611 -2.75 3.38 -19.87
CA VAL A 611 -3.21 1.99 -19.87
C VAL A 611 -4.72 1.95 -20.09
N ILE A 612 -5.46 2.82 -19.42
CA ILE A 612 -6.92 2.90 -19.52
C ILE A 612 -7.38 3.19 -20.94
N ASP A 613 -6.75 4.16 -21.60
CA ASP A 613 -7.12 4.56 -22.96
C ASP A 613 -6.87 3.46 -23.99
N LYS A 614 -5.86 2.61 -23.76
CA LYS A 614 -5.50 1.52 -24.66
C LYS A 614 -6.22 0.21 -24.34
N MET A 615 -6.37 -0.12 -23.05
CA MET A 615 -6.78 -1.46 -22.61
C MET A 615 -7.99 -1.47 -21.68
N GLY A 616 -8.32 -0.34 -21.04
CA GLY A 616 -9.37 -0.22 -20.03
C GLY A 616 -8.86 -0.30 -18.59
N ALA A 617 -9.64 0.23 -17.68
CA ALA A 617 -9.34 0.24 -16.24
C ALA A 617 -9.33 -1.18 -15.64
N GLU A 618 -10.14 -2.09 -16.14
CA GLU A 618 -10.20 -3.48 -15.64
C GLU A 618 -8.91 -4.26 -15.86
N ILE A 619 -8.10 -3.88 -16.84
CA ILE A 619 -6.77 -4.48 -17.00
C ILE A 619 -5.84 -4.05 -15.86
N ILE A 620 -5.90 -2.79 -15.43
CA ILE A 620 -5.17 -2.33 -14.23
C ILE A 620 -5.69 -3.05 -12.98
N ARG A 621 -7.01 -3.17 -12.83
CA ARG A 621 -7.63 -3.86 -11.69
C ARG A 621 -7.20 -5.32 -11.62
N LEU A 622 -7.19 -6.02 -12.74
CA LEU A 622 -6.74 -7.42 -12.80
C LEU A 622 -5.23 -7.54 -12.57
N TRP A 623 -4.44 -6.56 -13.00
CA TRP A 623 -3.02 -6.48 -12.68
C TRP A 623 -2.81 -6.34 -11.17
N VAL A 624 -3.52 -5.43 -10.50
CA VAL A 624 -3.46 -5.27 -9.03
C VAL A 624 -3.79 -6.58 -8.31
N LEU A 625 -4.77 -7.33 -8.81
CA LEU A 625 -5.12 -8.65 -8.28
C LEU A 625 -3.98 -9.67 -8.44
N SER A 626 -3.20 -9.56 -9.51
CA SER A 626 -2.19 -10.57 -9.92
C SER A 626 -0.86 -10.46 -9.20
N VAL A 627 -0.61 -9.37 -8.46
CA VAL A 627 0.66 -9.07 -7.84
C VAL A 627 0.59 -9.13 -6.31
N ASP A 628 1.72 -9.40 -5.67
CA ASP A 628 1.83 -9.32 -4.22
C ASP A 628 2.01 -7.85 -3.80
N THR A 629 0.91 -7.22 -3.43
CA THR A 629 0.88 -5.82 -3.02
C THR A 629 1.53 -5.56 -1.65
N SER A 630 1.86 -6.57 -0.88
CA SER A 630 2.57 -6.42 0.42
C SER A 630 4.06 -6.08 0.27
N ALA A 631 4.60 -6.29 -0.92
CA ALA A 631 5.97 -5.97 -1.31
C ALA A 631 5.98 -4.93 -2.44
N ASP A 632 7.18 -4.44 -2.79
CA ASP A 632 7.35 -3.54 -3.93
C ASP A 632 7.01 -4.26 -5.24
N VAL A 633 6.23 -3.61 -6.09
CA VAL A 633 5.66 -4.18 -7.30
C VAL A 633 6.26 -3.52 -8.53
N ARG A 634 6.77 -4.34 -9.45
CA ARG A 634 7.22 -3.86 -10.77
C ARG A 634 6.07 -3.73 -11.74
N VAL A 635 6.05 -2.63 -12.48
CA VAL A 635 5.04 -2.35 -13.49
C VAL A 635 5.69 -2.04 -14.85
N SER A 636 5.17 -2.65 -15.91
CA SER A 636 5.58 -2.40 -17.29
C SER A 636 4.39 -2.58 -18.24
N MET A 637 4.48 -2.05 -19.45
CA MET A 637 3.45 -2.24 -20.48
C MET A 637 3.29 -3.71 -20.85
N GLU A 638 4.38 -4.49 -20.84
CA GLU A 638 4.38 -5.92 -21.09
C GLU A 638 3.56 -6.69 -20.04
N SER A 639 3.65 -6.28 -18.77
CA SER A 639 2.85 -6.90 -17.70
C SER A 639 1.35 -6.70 -17.93
N PHE A 640 0.91 -5.54 -18.39
CA PHE A 640 -0.49 -5.31 -18.75
C PHE A 640 -0.94 -6.12 -19.96
N GLN A 641 -0.06 -6.32 -20.95
CA GLN A 641 -0.38 -7.18 -22.11
C GLN A 641 -0.59 -8.63 -21.67
N GLN A 642 0.23 -9.15 -20.76
CA GLN A 642 0.06 -10.50 -20.19
C GLN A 642 -1.27 -10.61 -19.41
N ILE A 643 -1.61 -9.61 -18.64
CA ILE A 643 -2.89 -9.55 -17.92
C ILE A 643 -4.08 -9.49 -18.87
N ALA A 644 -3.96 -8.79 -19.99
CA ALA A 644 -5.00 -8.77 -21.03
C ALA A 644 -5.27 -10.15 -21.62
N GLU A 645 -4.26 -11.04 -21.71
CA GLU A 645 -4.46 -12.45 -22.10
C GLU A 645 -5.28 -13.22 -21.05
N SER A 646 -4.99 -13.00 -19.75
CA SER A 646 -5.78 -13.61 -18.67
C SER A 646 -7.24 -13.12 -18.69
N TYR A 647 -7.46 -11.85 -18.93
CA TYR A 647 -8.78 -11.27 -19.12
C TYR A 647 -9.53 -11.93 -20.30
N ARG A 648 -8.84 -12.15 -21.43
CA ARG A 648 -9.42 -12.84 -22.59
C ARG A 648 -9.81 -14.29 -22.28
N LYS A 649 -8.98 -15.01 -21.52
CA LYS A 649 -9.32 -16.37 -21.07
C LYS A 649 -10.58 -16.38 -20.22
N PHE A 650 -10.67 -15.49 -19.23
CA PHE A 650 -11.87 -15.32 -18.43
C PHE A 650 -13.10 -15.05 -19.28
N ARG A 651 -13.01 -14.08 -20.17
CA ARG A 651 -14.11 -13.68 -21.05
C ARG A 651 -14.55 -14.80 -21.99
N ASN A 652 -13.61 -15.56 -22.57
CA ASN A 652 -13.90 -16.70 -23.43
C ASN A 652 -14.61 -17.84 -22.68
N THR A 653 -14.17 -18.11 -21.45
CA THR A 653 -14.81 -19.09 -20.57
C THR A 653 -16.27 -18.70 -20.29
N VAL A 654 -16.48 -17.45 -19.85
CA VAL A 654 -17.83 -16.93 -19.62
C VAL A 654 -18.70 -17.01 -20.88
N ARG A 655 -18.15 -16.67 -22.04
CA ARG A 655 -18.89 -16.76 -23.30
C ARG A 655 -19.34 -18.19 -23.61
N PHE A 656 -18.50 -19.19 -23.36
CA PHE A 656 -18.86 -20.59 -23.49
C PHE A 656 -20.00 -20.97 -22.53
N LEU A 657 -19.88 -20.59 -21.26
CA LEU A 657 -20.89 -20.86 -20.23
C LEU A 657 -22.25 -20.26 -20.62
N LEU A 658 -22.27 -18.98 -20.96
CA LEU A 658 -23.49 -18.29 -21.39
C LEU A 658 -24.10 -18.86 -22.65
N ALA A 659 -23.29 -19.23 -23.66
CA ALA A 659 -23.77 -19.80 -24.90
C ALA A 659 -24.48 -21.15 -24.69
N ASN A 660 -24.00 -21.96 -23.76
CA ASN A 660 -24.53 -23.31 -23.50
C ASN A 660 -25.63 -23.35 -22.42
N THR A 661 -26.02 -22.21 -21.89
CA THR A 661 -27.10 -22.08 -20.91
C THR A 661 -28.23 -21.15 -21.39
N THR A 662 -28.24 -20.74 -22.66
CA THR A 662 -29.24 -19.82 -23.21
C THR A 662 -30.67 -20.36 -23.15
N ASP A 663 -30.82 -21.67 -23.36
CA ASP A 663 -32.12 -22.41 -23.33
C ASP A 663 -32.41 -23.04 -21.95
N PHE A 664 -31.65 -22.70 -20.95
CA PHE A 664 -31.79 -23.21 -19.58
C PHE A 664 -32.53 -22.18 -18.69
N ASP A 665 -33.52 -22.64 -17.97
CA ASP A 665 -34.25 -21.87 -16.97
C ASP A 665 -33.97 -22.49 -15.59
N PRO A 666 -33.19 -21.80 -14.71
CA PRO A 666 -32.82 -22.38 -13.42
C PRO A 666 -34.02 -22.71 -12.52
N ALA A 667 -35.16 -22.05 -12.72
CA ALA A 667 -36.36 -22.30 -11.94
C ALA A 667 -37.12 -23.57 -12.39
N LYS A 668 -36.89 -24.05 -13.63
CA LYS A 668 -37.62 -25.18 -14.22
C LYS A 668 -36.73 -26.38 -14.52
N ASP A 669 -35.52 -26.11 -15.01
CA ASP A 669 -34.66 -27.10 -15.65
C ASP A 669 -33.55 -27.59 -14.70
N ALA A 670 -33.40 -27.00 -13.52
CA ALA A 670 -32.32 -27.34 -12.57
C ALA A 670 -32.51 -28.78 -12.03
N VAL A 671 -31.43 -29.54 -12.08
CA VAL A 671 -31.37 -30.91 -11.55
C VAL A 671 -30.80 -30.87 -10.12
N ALA A 672 -31.49 -31.55 -9.19
CA ALA A 672 -31.04 -31.65 -7.81
C ALA A 672 -29.72 -32.42 -7.71
N PHE A 673 -28.85 -32.08 -6.77
CA PHE A 673 -27.52 -32.66 -6.60
C PHE A 673 -27.56 -34.21 -6.57
N ASP A 674 -28.46 -34.81 -5.78
CA ASP A 674 -28.56 -36.27 -5.67
C ASP A 674 -28.95 -36.95 -6.97
N GLU A 675 -29.58 -36.23 -7.87
CA GLU A 675 -30.03 -36.71 -9.18
C GLU A 675 -29.09 -36.41 -10.34
N MET A 676 -28.01 -35.65 -10.08
CA MET A 676 -27.01 -35.32 -11.09
C MET A 676 -26.18 -36.54 -11.50
N GLU A 677 -25.61 -36.47 -12.71
CA GLU A 677 -24.53 -37.34 -13.14
C GLU A 677 -23.31 -37.22 -12.21
N SER A 678 -22.51 -38.28 -12.07
CA SER A 678 -21.35 -38.29 -11.15
C SER A 678 -20.34 -37.21 -11.44
N ILE A 679 -20.05 -36.92 -12.72
CA ILE A 679 -19.16 -35.85 -13.14
C ILE A 679 -19.69 -34.48 -12.72
N ASP A 680 -20.99 -34.27 -12.80
CA ASP A 680 -21.65 -33.01 -12.44
C ASP A 680 -21.66 -32.79 -10.94
N LYS A 681 -21.86 -33.86 -10.15
CA LYS A 681 -21.69 -33.86 -8.70
C LYS A 681 -20.28 -33.47 -8.31
N TYR A 682 -19.27 -34.08 -8.92
CA TYR A 682 -17.87 -33.75 -8.69
C TYR A 682 -17.57 -32.30 -9.01
N MET A 683 -17.99 -31.80 -10.16
CA MET A 683 -17.77 -30.43 -10.55
C MET A 683 -18.49 -29.45 -9.61
N THR A 684 -19.70 -29.77 -9.16
CA THR A 684 -20.43 -28.95 -8.17
C THR A 684 -19.64 -28.82 -6.87
N VAL A 685 -19.03 -29.91 -6.38
CA VAL A 685 -18.18 -29.88 -5.19
C VAL A 685 -16.92 -29.06 -5.42
N LEU A 686 -16.27 -29.18 -6.58
CA LEU A 686 -15.09 -28.37 -6.91
C LEU A 686 -15.41 -26.87 -6.98
N VAL A 687 -16.53 -26.50 -7.60
CA VAL A 687 -17.03 -25.12 -7.67
C VAL A 687 -17.27 -24.56 -6.29
N ASN A 688 -17.84 -25.38 -5.42
CA ASN A 688 -18.12 -25.01 -4.03
C ASN A 688 -16.84 -24.80 -3.22
N LYS A 689 -15.85 -25.69 -3.39
CA LYS A 689 -14.50 -25.53 -2.83
C LYS A 689 -13.82 -24.26 -3.33
N PHE A 690 -13.83 -24.03 -4.64
CA PHE A 690 -13.31 -22.81 -5.25
C PHE A 690 -13.99 -21.56 -4.66
N THR A 691 -15.33 -21.58 -4.53
CA THR A 691 -16.08 -20.48 -3.91
C THR A 691 -15.58 -20.17 -2.51
N LYS A 692 -15.44 -21.23 -1.66
CA LYS A 692 -14.92 -21.06 -0.30
C LYS A 692 -13.52 -20.46 -0.28
N GLU A 693 -12.62 -20.98 -1.08
CA GLU A 693 -11.24 -20.50 -1.15
C GLU A 693 -11.15 -19.04 -1.58
N ILE A 694 -12.00 -18.59 -2.51
CA ILE A 694 -12.04 -17.17 -2.93
C ILE A 694 -12.62 -16.29 -1.82
N LEU A 695 -13.68 -16.74 -1.13
CA LEU A 695 -14.26 -15.98 -0.01
C LEU A 695 -13.28 -15.85 1.15
N ASP A 696 -12.56 -16.92 1.48
CA ASP A 696 -11.51 -16.90 2.50
C ASP A 696 -10.38 -15.93 2.12
N ALA A 697 -9.96 -15.91 0.86
CA ALA A 697 -8.94 -15.00 0.35
C ALA A 697 -9.40 -13.52 0.42
N TYR A 698 -10.66 -13.22 0.13
CA TYR A 698 -11.22 -11.88 0.35
C TYR A 698 -11.22 -11.50 1.82
N ALA A 699 -11.61 -12.43 2.69
CA ALA A 699 -11.67 -12.18 4.14
C ALA A 699 -10.30 -11.83 4.72
N ASN A 700 -9.22 -12.41 4.18
CA ASN A 700 -7.84 -12.26 4.64
C ASN A 700 -7.01 -11.28 3.80
N TYR A 701 -7.60 -10.59 2.83
CA TYR A 701 -6.92 -9.65 1.93
C TYR A 701 -5.85 -10.29 1.04
N GLU A 702 -5.98 -11.58 0.72
CA GLU A 702 -5.04 -12.37 -0.08
C GLU A 702 -5.37 -12.28 -1.58
N PHE A 703 -5.26 -11.09 -2.16
CA PHE A 703 -5.73 -10.82 -3.52
C PHE A 703 -4.99 -11.62 -4.60
N MET A 704 -3.68 -11.78 -4.49
CA MET A 704 -2.91 -12.57 -5.45
C MET A 704 -3.35 -14.05 -5.45
N GLU A 705 -3.79 -14.59 -4.32
CA GLU A 705 -4.31 -15.95 -4.25
C GLU A 705 -5.64 -16.08 -5.01
N ILE A 706 -6.48 -15.05 -5.00
CA ILE A 706 -7.71 -15.01 -5.83
C ILE A 706 -7.34 -15.16 -7.31
N TYR A 707 -6.34 -14.41 -7.78
CA TYR A 707 -5.89 -14.49 -9.16
C TYR A 707 -5.37 -15.89 -9.53
N LYS A 708 -4.48 -16.45 -8.71
CA LYS A 708 -3.92 -17.78 -8.94
C LYS A 708 -5.00 -18.87 -9.00
N LYS A 709 -5.91 -18.86 -8.04
CA LYS A 709 -7.03 -19.80 -7.97
C LYS A 709 -7.98 -19.64 -9.15
N LEU A 710 -8.32 -18.41 -9.52
CA LEU A 710 -9.16 -18.11 -10.67
C LEU A 710 -8.55 -18.66 -11.96
N ILE A 711 -7.29 -18.36 -12.23
CA ILE A 711 -6.62 -18.81 -13.47
C ILE A 711 -6.49 -20.32 -13.50
N ASN A 712 -6.13 -20.95 -12.38
CA ASN A 712 -6.07 -22.41 -12.30
C ASN A 712 -7.44 -23.05 -12.54
N PHE A 713 -8.48 -22.58 -11.88
CA PHE A 713 -9.84 -23.08 -12.04
C PHE A 713 -10.33 -22.97 -13.49
N ILE A 714 -10.14 -21.81 -14.12
CA ILE A 714 -10.56 -21.58 -15.51
C ILE A 714 -9.78 -22.47 -16.49
N THR A 715 -8.47 -22.61 -16.29
CA THR A 715 -7.63 -23.32 -17.27
C THR A 715 -7.63 -24.82 -17.07
N THR A 716 -7.60 -25.29 -15.85
CA THR A 716 -7.46 -26.70 -15.48
C THR A 716 -8.83 -27.38 -15.28
N ASP A 717 -9.59 -26.89 -14.31
CA ASP A 717 -10.83 -27.56 -13.92
C ASP A 717 -11.94 -27.34 -14.95
N LEU A 718 -12.07 -26.12 -15.48
CA LEU A 718 -13.07 -25.81 -16.49
C LEU A 718 -12.61 -26.16 -17.91
N SER A 719 -11.63 -25.44 -18.46
CA SER A 719 -11.32 -25.53 -19.91
C SER A 719 -10.71 -26.87 -20.31
N ALA A 720 -9.73 -27.40 -19.56
CA ALA A 720 -9.03 -28.62 -19.88
C ALA A 720 -9.81 -29.89 -19.49
N PHE A 721 -10.83 -29.79 -18.67
CA PHE A 721 -11.61 -30.92 -18.23
C PHE A 721 -13.10 -30.72 -18.47
N TYR A 722 -13.82 -30.03 -17.60
CA TYR A 722 -15.28 -30.06 -17.58
C TYR A 722 -15.93 -29.50 -18.85
N MET A 723 -15.46 -28.36 -19.34
CA MET A 723 -16.00 -27.78 -20.59
C MET A 723 -15.67 -28.60 -21.83
N ASP A 724 -14.56 -29.34 -21.83
CA ASP A 724 -14.19 -30.20 -22.95
C ASP A 724 -15.10 -31.42 -23.01
N VAL A 725 -15.34 -32.05 -21.86
CA VAL A 725 -16.32 -33.13 -21.74
C VAL A 725 -17.75 -32.66 -22.04
N ALA A 726 -18.07 -31.44 -21.59
CA ALA A 726 -19.42 -30.88 -21.74
C ALA A 726 -19.87 -30.72 -23.19
N LYS A 727 -18.96 -30.50 -24.15
CA LYS A 727 -19.30 -30.37 -25.57
C LYS A 727 -20.06 -31.58 -26.09
N ASP A 728 -19.65 -32.77 -25.68
CA ASP A 728 -20.28 -34.04 -26.09
C ASP A 728 -21.69 -34.22 -25.50
N VAL A 729 -22.01 -33.52 -24.42
CA VAL A 729 -23.34 -33.57 -23.82
C VAL A 729 -24.22 -32.45 -24.31
N VAL A 730 -23.76 -31.19 -24.12
CA VAL A 730 -24.63 -30.02 -24.36
C VAL A 730 -24.98 -29.84 -25.84
N TYR A 731 -24.10 -30.27 -26.77
CA TYR A 731 -24.37 -30.16 -28.20
C TYR A 731 -25.16 -31.31 -28.78
N ILE A 732 -24.94 -32.53 -28.24
CA ILE A 732 -25.35 -33.78 -28.89
C ILE A 732 -26.62 -34.39 -28.28
N GLU A 733 -26.79 -34.34 -26.96
CA GLU A 733 -27.92 -34.90 -26.25
C GLU A 733 -29.25 -34.23 -26.64
N ALA A 734 -30.37 -34.88 -26.39
CA ALA A 734 -31.69 -34.28 -26.61
C ALA A 734 -31.84 -32.99 -25.80
N PRO A 735 -32.51 -31.95 -26.35
CA PRO A 735 -32.63 -30.64 -25.71
C PRO A 735 -33.06 -30.67 -24.25
N ASP A 736 -34.02 -31.56 -23.92
CA ASP A 736 -34.62 -31.67 -22.60
C ASP A 736 -34.14 -32.87 -21.81
N SER A 737 -33.08 -33.55 -22.26
CA SER A 737 -32.59 -34.72 -21.55
C SER A 737 -32.08 -34.34 -20.17
N LYS A 738 -32.36 -35.21 -19.16
CA LYS A 738 -31.90 -35.01 -17.79
C LYS A 738 -30.38 -34.86 -17.71
N LYS A 739 -29.65 -35.62 -18.51
CA LYS A 739 -28.18 -35.58 -18.61
C LYS A 739 -27.69 -34.20 -19.09
N ARG A 740 -28.32 -33.64 -20.12
CA ARG A 740 -28.00 -32.28 -20.60
C ARG A 740 -28.35 -31.22 -19.56
N ARG A 741 -29.55 -31.31 -18.95
CA ARG A 741 -30.01 -30.37 -17.92
C ARG A 741 -29.14 -30.47 -16.65
N SER A 742 -28.66 -31.64 -16.26
CA SER A 742 -27.71 -31.81 -15.15
C SER A 742 -26.44 -31.00 -15.39
N MET A 743 -25.85 -31.14 -16.57
CA MET A 743 -24.65 -30.41 -16.94
C MET A 743 -24.89 -28.91 -17.07
N GLN A 744 -26.02 -28.49 -17.67
CA GLN A 744 -26.40 -27.07 -17.76
C GLN A 744 -26.63 -26.45 -16.37
N THR A 745 -27.14 -27.20 -15.40
CA THR A 745 -27.28 -26.76 -14.00
C THR A 745 -25.92 -26.34 -13.45
N VAL A 746 -24.88 -27.16 -13.67
CA VAL A 746 -23.53 -26.85 -13.20
C VAL A 746 -22.93 -25.69 -13.99
N LEU A 747 -23.05 -25.65 -15.31
CA LEU A 747 -22.53 -24.55 -16.14
C LEU A 747 -23.16 -23.20 -15.74
N TYR A 748 -24.46 -23.19 -15.44
CA TYR A 748 -25.15 -22.00 -14.98
C TYR A 748 -24.68 -21.57 -13.57
N ASP A 749 -24.60 -22.52 -12.62
CA ASP A 749 -24.07 -22.21 -11.27
C ASP A 749 -22.64 -21.67 -11.33
N VAL A 750 -21.79 -22.23 -12.20
CA VAL A 750 -20.42 -21.76 -12.42
C VAL A 750 -20.40 -20.29 -12.89
N VAL A 751 -21.18 -19.94 -13.93
CA VAL A 751 -21.16 -18.58 -14.46
C VAL A 751 -21.74 -17.56 -13.47
N VAL A 752 -22.77 -17.91 -12.71
CA VAL A 752 -23.33 -17.07 -11.66
C VAL A 752 -22.29 -16.82 -10.55
N ARG A 753 -21.67 -17.90 -10.05
CA ARG A 753 -20.66 -17.81 -9.00
C ARG A 753 -19.41 -17.04 -9.44
N LEU A 754 -18.88 -17.32 -10.61
CA LEU A 754 -17.75 -16.57 -11.19
C LEU A 754 -18.09 -15.08 -11.30
N THR A 755 -19.30 -14.76 -11.75
CA THR A 755 -19.75 -13.36 -11.87
C THR A 755 -19.80 -12.67 -10.51
N LYS A 756 -20.46 -13.29 -9.52
CA LYS A 756 -20.55 -12.74 -8.17
C LYS A 756 -19.18 -12.60 -7.50
N LEU A 757 -18.33 -13.63 -7.56
CA LEU A 757 -17.01 -13.63 -6.95
C LEU A 757 -16.06 -12.63 -7.59
N MET A 758 -16.21 -12.37 -8.89
CA MET A 758 -15.34 -11.44 -9.61
C MET A 758 -15.88 -10.01 -9.69
N THR A 759 -17.08 -9.75 -9.22
CA THR A 759 -17.67 -8.40 -9.22
C THR A 759 -16.80 -7.36 -8.47
N PRO A 760 -16.17 -7.65 -7.33
CA PRO A 760 -15.25 -6.68 -6.71
C PRO A 760 -14.03 -6.34 -7.59
N ILE A 761 -13.59 -7.25 -8.44
CA ILE A 761 -12.37 -7.13 -9.26
C ILE A 761 -12.67 -6.52 -10.62
N LEU A 762 -13.64 -7.10 -11.34
CA LEU A 762 -14.04 -6.76 -12.71
C LEU A 762 -15.49 -6.27 -12.76
N PRO A 763 -15.83 -5.17 -12.05
CA PRO A 763 -17.22 -4.74 -11.89
C PRO A 763 -17.91 -4.41 -13.21
N HIS A 764 -17.20 -3.87 -14.20
CA HIS A 764 -17.79 -3.53 -15.50
C HIS A 764 -18.10 -4.78 -16.34
N THR A 765 -17.19 -5.72 -16.40
CA THR A 765 -17.38 -6.98 -17.12
C THR A 765 -18.45 -7.85 -16.47
N THR A 766 -18.47 -7.93 -15.14
CA THR A 766 -19.46 -8.72 -14.41
C THR A 766 -20.87 -8.14 -14.56
N GLU A 767 -21.05 -6.83 -14.61
CA GLU A 767 -22.33 -6.21 -14.95
C GLU A 767 -22.76 -6.48 -16.40
N GLU A 768 -21.80 -6.57 -17.34
CA GLU A 768 -22.11 -7.00 -18.70
C GLU A 768 -22.60 -8.45 -18.73
N ILE A 769 -21.93 -9.34 -17.98
CA ILE A 769 -22.34 -10.74 -17.86
C ILE A 769 -23.72 -10.87 -17.22
N TRP A 770 -23.98 -10.10 -16.17
CA TRP A 770 -25.23 -10.13 -15.40
C TRP A 770 -26.46 -9.95 -16.25
N LYS A 771 -26.40 -9.10 -17.26
CA LYS A 771 -27.50 -8.85 -18.21
C LYS A 771 -27.91 -10.09 -19.02
N TYR A 772 -27.11 -11.15 -19.02
CA TYR A 772 -27.38 -12.44 -19.71
C TYR A 772 -27.78 -13.56 -18.76
N LEU A 773 -27.79 -13.29 -17.45
CA LEU A 773 -28.22 -14.22 -16.42
C LEU A 773 -29.70 -13.96 -16.04
N LYS A 774 -30.32 -14.95 -15.44
CA LYS A 774 -31.72 -14.89 -14.97
C LYS A 774 -31.74 -14.81 -13.45
N GLU A 775 -31.16 -13.73 -12.94
CA GLU A 775 -31.09 -13.43 -11.51
C GLU A 775 -32.05 -12.28 -11.18
N ASP A 776 -32.47 -12.20 -9.92
CA ASP A 776 -33.52 -11.25 -9.49
C ASP A 776 -33.00 -9.81 -9.33
N GLU A 777 -31.73 -9.62 -8.95
CA GLU A 777 -31.15 -8.31 -8.76
C GLU A 777 -30.85 -7.64 -10.09
N GLU A 778 -31.09 -6.33 -10.15
CA GLU A 778 -30.86 -5.54 -11.36
C GLU A 778 -29.37 -5.43 -11.72
N TYR A 779 -28.48 -5.39 -10.72
CA TYR A 779 -27.04 -5.26 -10.87
C TYR A 779 -26.29 -6.36 -10.11
N ALA A 780 -25.20 -6.88 -10.69
CA ALA A 780 -24.36 -7.87 -10.06
C ALA A 780 -23.83 -7.39 -8.68
N GLN A 781 -23.44 -6.13 -8.57
CA GLN A 781 -22.96 -5.54 -7.34
C GLN A 781 -24.03 -5.34 -6.26
N LEU A 782 -25.30 -5.50 -6.57
CA LEU A 782 -26.40 -5.54 -5.59
C LEU A 782 -26.66 -6.95 -5.06
N SER A 783 -26.07 -7.96 -5.67
CA SER A 783 -26.21 -9.36 -5.21
C SER A 783 -25.33 -9.65 -4.00
N GLU A 784 -25.68 -10.68 -3.25
CA GLU A 784 -24.82 -11.23 -2.19
C GLU A 784 -23.78 -12.20 -2.79
N MET A 785 -22.63 -12.37 -2.10
CA MET A 785 -21.66 -13.41 -2.42
C MET A 785 -22.32 -14.80 -2.41
N PRO A 786 -21.84 -15.75 -3.25
CA PRO A 786 -22.43 -17.08 -3.29
C PRO A 786 -22.22 -17.84 -1.99
N GLU A 787 -23.23 -18.60 -1.59
CA GLU A 787 -23.15 -19.45 -0.42
C GLU A 787 -22.27 -20.69 -0.67
N VAL A 788 -21.54 -21.10 0.34
CA VAL A 788 -20.82 -22.38 0.40
C VAL A 788 -21.78 -23.44 0.92
N LYS A 789 -22.04 -24.44 0.09
CA LYS A 789 -22.92 -25.57 0.44
C LYS A 789 -22.09 -26.78 0.89
N HIS A 790 -22.65 -27.64 1.72
CA HIS A 790 -22.07 -28.91 2.10
C HIS A 790 -22.89 -30.07 1.53
N PHE A 791 -22.20 -31.05 0.97
CA PHE A 791 -22.81 -32.21 0.37
C PHE A 791 -22.39 -33.48 1.09
N ASN A 792 -23.31 -34.42 1.22
CA ASN A 792 -23.03 -35.71 1.86
C ASN A 792 -21.94 -36.47 1.08
N ASN A 793 -20.94 -36.98 1.80
CA ASN A 793 -19.84 -37.78 1.20
C ASN A 793 -18.97 -37.01 0.18
N GLU A 794 -18.96 -35.69 0.18
CA GLU A 794 -18.20 -34.88 -0.78
C GLU A 794 -16.71 -35.24 -0.81
N GLU A 795 -16.08 -35.49 0.33
CA GLU A 795 -14.66 -35.89 0.41
C GLU A 795 -14.39 -37.21 -0.35
N LYS A 796 -15.25 -38.22 -0.14
CA LYS A 796 -15.10 -39.50 -0.82
C LYS A 796 -15.26 -39.34 -2.33
N LEU A 797 -16.21 -38.50 -2.75
CA LEU A 797 -16.43 -38.22 -4.18
C LEU A 797 -15.21 -37.55 -4.79
N VAL A 798 -14.65 -36.56 -4.12
CA VAL A 798 -13.45 -35.84 -4.57
C VAL A 798 -12.24 -36.77 -4.63
N ASP A 799 -12.00 -37.59 -3.62
CA ASP A 799 -10.91 -38.55 -3.60
C ASP A 799 -11.01 -39.57 -4.73
N LEU A 800 -12.20 -40.07 -5.00
CA LEU A 800 -12.45 -41.00 -6.13
C LEU A 800 -12.17 -40.35 -7.48
N TRP A 801 -12.69 -39.13 -7.70
CA TRP A 801 -12.45 -38.40 -8.92
C TRP A 801 -11.00 -37.98 -9.09
N ASN A 802 -10.28 -37.64 -8.03
CA ASN A 802 -8.86 -37.32 -8.07
C ASN A 802 -8.02 -38.53 -8.53
N ARG A 803 -8.34 -39.75 -8.09
CA ARG A 803 -7.70 -40.98 -8.59
C ARG A 803 -7.99 -41.19 -10.08
N PHE A 804 -9.24 -40.96 -10.48
CA PHE A 804 -9.60 -41.01 -11.89
C PHE A 804 -8.87 -39.92 -12.71
N MET A 805 -8.74 -38.68 -12.22
CA MET A 805 -8.03 -37.62 -12.95
C MET A 805 -6.54 -37.94 -13.13
N ASN A 806 -5.91 -38.64 -12.18
CA ASN A 806 -4.56 -39.18 -12.33
C ASN A 806 -4.48 -40.21 -13.46
N LEU A 807 -5.44 -41.18 -13.49
CA LEU A 807 -5.55 -42.17 -14.56
C LEU A 807 -5.79 -41.47 -15.91
N ARG A 808 -6.71 -40.48 -15.96
CA ARG A 808 -7.01 -39.69 -17.19
C ARG A 808 -5.73 -39.00 -17.70
N SER A 809 -4.91 -38.45 -16.83
CA SER A 809 -3.62 -37.84 -17.20
C SER A 809 -2.68 -38.84 -17.87
N GLY A 810 -2.62 -40.09 -17.38
CA GLY A 810 -1.84 -41.15 -17.98
C GLY A 810 -2.39 -41.57 -19.37
N VAL A 811 -3.72 -41.72 -19.48
CA VAL A 811 -4.37 -42.00 -20.77
C VAL A 811 -4.10 -40.87 -21.78
N PHE A 812 -4.17 -39.61 -21.35
CA PHE A 812 -3.88 -38.45 -22.22
C PHE A 812 -2.42 -38.44 -22.69
N LYS A 813 -1.48 -38.89 -21.86
CA LYS A 813 -0.09 -39.07 -22.26
C LYS A 813 0.03 -40.12 -23.37
N ALA A 814 -0.66 -41.26 -23.24
CA ALA A 814 -0.70 -42.30 -24.29
C ALA A 814 -1.35 -41.79 -25.60
N LEU A 815 -2.42 -41.00 -25.49
CA LEU A 815 -3.04 -40.33 -26.64
C LEU A 815 -2.10 -39.35 -27.34
N GLU A 816 -1.26 -38.64 -26.57
CA GLU A 816 -0.27 -37.71 -27.12
C GLU A 816 0.86 -38.46 -27.84
N GLU A 817 1.34 -39.57 -27.30
CA GLU A 817 2.30 -40.45 -27.98
C GLU A 817 1.71 -41.00 -29.30
N ALA A 818 0.47 -41.48 -29.30
CA ALA A 818 -0.23 -41.93 -30.52
C ALA A 818 -0.40 -40.82 -31.57
N ARG A 819 -0.60 -39.56 -31.13
CA ARG A 819 -0.64 -38.41 -32.05
C ARG A 819 0.74 -38.11 -32.66
N ASN A 820 1.79 -38.18 -31.88
CA ASN A 820 3.15 -37.96 -32.35
C ASN A 820 3.58 -39.05 -33.36
N GLU A 821 3.12 -40.28 -33.17
CA GLU A 821 3.29 -41.40 -34.09
C GLU A 821 2.36 -41.35 -35.32
N LYS A 822 1.44 -40.35 -35.37
CA LYS A 822 0.43 -40.17 -36.42
C LYS A 822 -0.58 -41.33 -36.55
N LEU A 823 -0.76 -42.07 -35.46
CA LEU A 823 -1.77 -43.11 -35.37
C LEU A 823 -3.20 -42.53 -35.29
N ILE A 824 -3.32 -41.40 -34.63
CA ILE A 824 -4.53 -40.58 -34.52
C ILE A 824 -4.23 -39.11 -34.77
N GLY A 825 -5.17 -38.30 -35.20
CA GLY A 825 -5.07 -36.87 -35.29
C GLY A 825 -5.72 -36.17 -34.09
N LYS A 826 -6.83 -36.73 -33.62
CA LYS A 826 -7.57 -36.17 -32.44
C LYS A 826 -7.99 -37.29 -31.50
N SER A 827 -8.21 -36.98 -30.21
CA SER A 827 -8.55 -37.97 -29.19
C SER A 827 -9.81 -38.77 -29.52
N PHE A 828 -10.82 -38.14 -30.12
CA PHE A 828 -12.06 -38.83 -30.52
C PHE A 828 -11.90 -39.76 -31.74
N GLU A 829 -10.71 -39.88 -32.31
CA GLU A 829 -10.38 -40.90 -33.33
C GLU A 829 -9.82 -42.18 -32.68
N ALA A 830 -9.60 -42.13 -31.35
CA ALA A 830 -8.97 -43.24 -30.65
C ALA A 830 -9.96 -44.31 -30.17
N HIS A 831 -9.50 -45.52 -30.22
CA HIS A 831 -9.92 -46.67 -29.39
C HIS A 831 -8.84 -46.84 -28.31
N VAL A 832 -9.25 -46.88 -27.06
CA VAL A 832 -8.38 -47.08 -25.92
C VAL A 832 -8.67 -48.42 -25.28
N ASP A 833 -7.66 -49.30 -25.21
CA ASP A 833 -7.66 -50.47 -24.35
C ASP A 833 -6.98 -50.14 -23.06
N LEU A 834 -7.72 -50.15 -21.97
CA LEU A 834 -7.28 -49.79 -20.62
C LEU A 834 -7.15 -51.02 -19.75
N TYR A 835 -5.94 -51.41 -19.44
CA TYR A 835 -5.63 -52.56 -18.58
C TYR A 835 -5.45 -52.08 -17.14
N VAL A 836 -6.26 -52.58 -16.20
CA VAL A 836 -6.33 -52.05 -14.84
C VAL A 836 -6.19 -53.13 -13.77
N SER A 837 -5.63 -52.75 -12.65
CA SER A 837 -5.63 -53.52 -11.41
C SER A 837 -7.05 -53.64 -10.82
N ASN A 838 -7.29 -54.59 -9.91
CA ASN A 838 -8.58 -54.74 -9.22
C ASN A 838 -8.97 -53.46 -8.44
N GLY A 839 -7.99 -52.73 -7.93
CA GLY A 839 -8.23 -51.46 -7.23
C GLY A 839 -8.74 -50.38 -8.16
N VAL A 840 -8.09 -50.19 -9.31
CA VAL A 840 -8.52 -49.25 -10.33
C VAL A 840 -9.87 -49.62 -10.93
N GLN A 841 -10.14 -50.94 -11.15
CA GLN A 841 -11.45 -51.41 -11.61
C GLN A 841 -12.56 -51.02 -10.63
N ALA A 842 -12.32 -51.24 -9.34
CA ALA A 842 -13.27 -50.86 -8.28
C ALA A 842 -13.54 -49.36 -8.26
N ASP A 843 -12.51 -48.54 -8.50
CA ASP A 843 -12.66 -47.07 -8.59
C ASP A 843 -13.49 -46.69 -9.82
N LEU A 844 -13.24 -47.30 -11.01
CA LEU A 844 -14.02 -47.04 -12.22
C LEU A 844 -15.50 -47.45 -12.04
N ASP A 845 -15.77 -48.57 -11.37
CA ASP A 845 -17.15 -49.03 -11.07
C ASP A 845 -17.83 -48.04 -10.07
N ALA A 846 -17.09 -47.59 -9.07
CA ALA A 846 -17.58 -46.64 -8.04
C ALA A 846 -17.84 -45.24 -8.59
N LEU A 847 -17.09 -44.82 -9.63
CA LEU A 847 -17.30 -43.54 -10.30
C LEU A 847 -18.73 -43.39 -10.83
N ASN A 848 -19.36 -44.48 -11.25
CA ASN A 848 -20.70 -44.48 -11.85
C ASN A 848 -20.82 -43.37 -12.93
N ALA A 849 -19.82 -43.29 -13.80
CA ALA A 849 -19.70 -42.27 -14.85
C ALA A 849 -19.39 -42.90 -16.20
N ASN A 850 -19.73 -42.20 -17.29
CA ASN A 850 -19.33 -42.60 -18.63
C ASN A 850 -17.83 -42.30 -18.84
N VAL A 851 -16.97 -43.26 -18.48
CA VAL A 851 -15.51 -43.15 -18.55
C VAL A 851 -15.02 -42.84 -19.96
N ARG A 852 -15.58 -43.46 -20.98
CA ARG A 852 -15.28 -43.19 -22.40
C ARG A 852 -15.47 -41.69 -22.72
N GLN A 853 -16.58 -41.14 -22.29
CA GLN A 853 -16.91 -39.73 -22.48
C GLN A 853 -15.97 -38.82 -21.70
N ALA A 854 -15.61 -39.17 -20.48
CA ALA A 854 -14.66 -38.42 -19.67
C ALA A 854 -13.22 -38.44 -20.23
N LEU A 855 -12.89 -39.47 -21.02
CA LEU A 855 -11.63 -39.60 -21.76
C LEU A 855 -11.71 -38.96 -23.18
N ILE A 856 -12.90 -38.61 -23.66
CA ILE A 856 -13.13 -37.97 -24.98
C ILE A 856 -12.59 -38.88 -26.13
N VAL A 857 -12.91 -40.19 -26.09
CA VAL A 857 -12.48 -41.18 -27.08
C VAL A 857 -13.70 -41.82 -27.73
N SER A 858 -13.55 -42.37 -28.95
CA SER A 858 -14.63 -43.04 -29.64
C SER A 858 -15.00 -44.43 -29.06
N ALA A 859 -14.00 -45.18 -28.62
CA ALA A 859 -14.17 -46.48 -28.00
C ALA A 859 -13.24 -46.67 -26.80
N LEU A 860 -13.71 -47.42 -25.80
CA LEU A 860 -12.96 -47.77 -24.61
C LEU A 860 -13.33 -49.19 -24.21
N ASP A 861 -12.33 -50.09 -24.11
CA ASP A 861 -12.44 -51.39 -23.50
C ASP A 861 -11.56 -51.46 -22.26
N VAL A 862 -12.07 -52.08 -21.20
CA VAL A 862 -11.36 -52.21 -19.91
C VAL A 862 -11.06 -53.67 -19.69
N HIS A 863 -9.78 -53.97 -19.42
CA HIS A 863 -9.26 -55.33 -19.27
C HIS A 863 -8.49 -55.48 -17.95
N PRO A 864 -8.36 -56.74 -17.42
CA PRO A 864 -7.47 -56.98 -16.29
C PRO A 864 -6.00 -56.61 -16.63
N LEU A 865 -5.27 -56.04 -15.68
CA LEU A 865 -3.87 -55.62 -15.87
C LEU A 865 -2.97 -56.83 -16.28
N SER A 866 -3.30 -58.03 -15.84
CA SER A 866 -2.57 -59.27 -16.21
C SER A 866 -2.62 -59.59 -17.72
N GLU A 867 -3.52 -59.02 -18.46
CA GLU A 867 -3.70 -59.20 -19.90
C GLU A 867 -3.00 -58.14 -20.73
N ALA A 868 -2.33 -57.17 -20.09
CA ALA A 868 -1.66 -56.06 -20.75
C ALA A 868 -0.55 -56.57 -21.69
N PRO A 869 -0.59 -56.21 -22.98
CA PRO A 869 0.43 -56.62 -23.94
C PRO A 869 1.75 -55.86 -23.69
N GLU A 870 2.85 -56.39 -24.19
CA GLU A 870 4.18 -55.82 -24.02
C GLU A 870 4.27 -54.38 -24.58
N LYS A 871 3.51 -54.04 -25.63
CA LYS A 871 3.41 -52.74 -26.28
C LYS A 871 2.66 -51.67 -25.43
N ALA A 872 1.98 -52.10 -24.38
CA ALA A 872 1.16 -51.20 -23.56
C ALA A 872 2.04 -50.20 -22.80
N LEU A 873 1.67 -48.93 -22.79
CA LEU A 873 2.31 -47.88 -21.98
C LEU A 873 1.88 -48.09 -20.50
N LYS A 874 2.81 -48.49 -19.68
CA LYS A 874 2.56 -48.82 -18.27
C LYS A 874 2.71 -47.59 -17.35
N PHE A 875 1.78 -47.49 -16.43
CA PHE A 875 1.76 -46.43 -15.41
C PHE A 875 1.72 -47.08 -14.00
N ASN A 876 2.88 -47.07 -13.37
CA ASN A 876 3.11 -47.80 -12.14
C ASN A 876 2.69 -49.27 -12.31
N ASP A 877 2.37 -49.96 -11.25
CA ASP A 877 1.83 -51.33 -11.28
C ASP A 877 0.28 -51.33 -11.19
N GLU A 878 -0.38 -50.25 -11.59
CA GLU A 878 -1.80 -50.07 -11.43
C GLU A 878 -2.58 -50.12 -12.72
N TYR A 879 -2.06 -49.61 -13.83
CA TYR A 879 -2.72 -49.66 -15.13
C TYR A 879 -1.75 -49.53 -16.31
N ALA A 880 -2.20 -49.97 -17.46
CA ALA A 880 -1.51 -49.81 -18.73
C ALA A 880 -2.49 -49.41 -19.84
N VAL A 881 -2.00 -48.74 -20.86
CA VAL A 881 -2.83 -48.15 -21.93
C VAL A 881 -2.29 -48.57 -23.31
N VAL A 882 -3.17 -49.02 -24.16
CA VAL A 882 -2.91 -49.15 -25.59
C VAL A 882 -3.87 -48.21 -26.34
N VAL A 883 -3.35 -47.46 -27.30
CA VAL A 883 -4.15 -46.58 -28.17
C VAL A 883 -4.10 -47.13 -29.60
N GLU A 884 -5.25 -47.29 -30.20
CA GLU A 884 -5.40 -47.65 -31.60
C GLU A 884 -6.36 -46.68 -32.28
N HIS A 885 -6.35 -46.64 -33.62
CA HIS A 885 -7.38 -45.87 -34.34
C HIS A 885 -8.69 -46.63 -34.23
N ALA A 886 -9.78 -45.95 -33.88
CA ALA A 886 -11.08 -46.55 -33.71
C ALA A 886 -11.59 -47.14 -35.06
N GLU A 887 -12.28 -48.27 -34.99
CA GLU A 887 -12.92 -48.91 -36.15
C GLU A 887 -14.28 -48.26 -36.45
N GLY A 888 -14.63 -48.19 -37.74
CA GLY A 888 -15.91 -47.65 -38.20
C GLY A 888 -15.80 -46.38 -39.01
N GLU A 889 -16.91 -45.65 -39.12
CA GLU A 889 -17.01 -44.40 -39.86
C GLU A 889 -17.30 -43.22 -38.90
N VAL A 890 -16.98 -42.02 -39.35
CA VAL A 890 -17.24 -40.80 -38.56
C VAL A 890 -18.72 -40.45 -38.64
N CYS A 891 -19.42 -40.46 -37.50
CA CYS A 891 -20.76 -39.90 -37.42
C CYS A 891 -20.74 -38.39 -37.66
N PRO A 892 -21.44 -37.84 -38.68
CA PRO A 892 -21.40 -36.42 -38.99
C PRO A 892 -22.01 -35.51 -37.89
N ARG A 893 -22.84 -36.13 -36.98
CA ARG A 893 -23.48 -35.38 -35.90
C ARG A 893 -22.63 -35.34 -34.64
N CYS A 894 -22.23 -36.48 -34.07
CA CYS A 894 -21.43 -36.51 -32.84
C CYS A 894 -19.92 -36.49 -33.09
N ARG A 895 -19.49 -36.67 -34.34
CA ARG A 895 -18.08 -36.65 -34.77
C ARG A 895 -17.24 -37.83 -34.25
N MET A 896 -17.83 -38.75 -33.51
CA MET A 896 -17.18 -39.97 -33.04
C MET A 896 -17.09 -40.98 -34.18
N ILE A 897 -16.09 -41.86 -34.16
CA ILE A 897 -16.00 -43.00 -35.04
C ILE A 897 -16.85 -44.11 -34.46
N LYS A 898 -17.77 -44.66 -35.26
CA LYS A 898 -18.77 -45.62 -34.84
C LYS A 898 -18.92 -46.74 -35.87
N THR A 899 -19.12 -47.93 -35.36
CA THR A 899 -19.33 -49.15 -36.15
C THR A 899 -20.80 -49.38 -36.55
N ASP A 900 -21.74 -48.65 -35.92
CA ASP A 900 -23.18 -48.76 -36.06
C ASP A 900 -23.82 -47.78 -37.04
N ILE A 901 -22.98 -47.01 -37.77
CA ILE A 901 -23.48 -46.10 -38.82
C ILE A 901 -24.22 -46.88 -39.87
N GLY A 902 -25.41 -46.39 -40.27
CA GLY A 902 -26.27 -47.06 -41.18
C GLY A 902 -27.19 -48.12 -40.55
N SER A 903 -27.18 -48.26 -39.25
CA SER A 903 -28.13 -49.19 -38.57
C SER A 903 -29.57 -48.70 -38.60
N ASP A 904 -29.79 -47.37 -38.77
CA ASP A 904 -31.10 -46.75 -38.93
C ASP A 904 -31.39 -46.51 -40.44
N ALA A 905 -32.47 -47.15 -40.96
CA ALA A 905 -32.79 -47.07 -42.34
C ALA A 905 -33.25 -45.69 -42.84
N ASP A 906 -33.85 -44.88 -41.96
CA ASP A 906 -34.32 -43.51 -42.24
C ASP A 906 -33.24 -42.46 -42.11
N LEU A 907 -32.23 -42.77 -41.32
CA LEU A 907 -31.10 -41.90 -41.00
C LEU A 907 -29.74 -42.60 -41.18
N PRO A 908 -29.46 -43.10 -42.36
CA PRO A 908 -28.36 -44.07 -42.60
C PRO A 908 -26.97 -43.48 -42.47
N THR A 909 -26.84 -42.17 -42.37
CA THR A 909 -25.56 -41.45 -42.16
C THR A 909 -25.17 -41.28 -40.69
N LEU A 910 -26.10 -41.56 -39.77
CA LEU A 910 -25.90 -41.33 -38.33
C LEU A 910 -25.61 -42.68 -37.62
N CYS A 911 -24.92 -42.58 -36.50
CA CYS A 911 -24.84 -43.69 -35.55
C CYS A 911 -26.20 -43.91 -34.85
N ALA A 912 -26.43 -45.06 -34.26
CA ALA A 912 -27.73 -45.43 -33.64
C ALA A 912 -28.21 -44.42 -32.61
N SER A 913 -27.37 -44.00 -31.70
CA SER A 913 -27.75 -43.02 -30.66
C SER A 913 -28.08 -41.64 -31.24
N CYS A 914 -27.37 -41.18 -32.26
CA CYS A 914 -27.68 -39.91 -32.92
C CYS A 914 -28.98 -39.98 -33.71
N ALA A 915 -29.25 -41.15 -34.37
CA ALA A 915 -30.47 -41.38 -35.12
C ALA A 915 -31.70 -41.37 -34.19
N GLU A 916 -31.63 -42.01 -33.03
CA GLU A 916 -32.67 -41.99 -32.00
C GLU A 916 -33.01 -40.58 -31.57
N ILE A 917 -31.99 -39.77 -31.20
CA ILE A 917 -32.17 -38.36 -30.76
C ILE A 917 -32.82 -37.53 -31.89
N VAL A 918 -32.36 -37.70 -33.12
CA VAL A 918 -32.91 -36.95 -34.26
C VAL A 918 -34.34 -37.35 -34.54
N ARG A 919 -34.65 -38.64 -34.46
CA ARG A 919 -35.99 -39.17 -34.68
C ARG A 919 -37.01 -38.59 -33.66
N GLU A 920 -36.64 -38.53 -32.41
CA GLU A 920 -37.52 -38.11 -31.34
C GLU A 920 -37.69 -36.59 -31.28
N ASN A 921 -36.63 -35.81 -31.58
CA ASN A 921 -36.60 -34.37 -31.32
C ASN A 921 -36.64 -33.50 -32.58
N TYR A 922 -36.42 -34.08 -33.79
CA TYR A 922 -36.37 -33.36 -35.05
C TYR A 922 -37.13 -34.13 -36.16
N PRO A 923 -38.44 -34.27 -35.99
CA PRO A 923 -39.25 -35.06 -36.93
C PRO A 923 -39.21 -34.54 -38.37
N GLU A 924 -38.98 -33.27 -38.58
CA GLU A 924 -38.77 -32.65 -39.90
C GLU A 924 -37.52 -33.19 -40.62
N ALA A 925 -36.53 -33.68 -39.93
CA ALA A 925 -35.34 -34.31 -40.50
C ALA A 925 -35.70 -35.64 -41.18
N LEU A 926 -36.73 -36.36 -40.70
CA LEU A 926 -37.24 -37.56 -41.32
C LEU A 926 -38.07 -37.26 -42.59
N ALA A 927 -38.83 -36.12 -42.56
CA ALA A 927 -39.68 -35.71 -43.63
C ALA A 927 -38.95 -35.12 -44.84
N GLU A 928 -37.91 -34.28 -44.53
CA GLU A 928 -37.14 -33.53 -45.53
C GLU A 928 -35.83 -34.22 -45.99
N GLY A 929 -35.43 -35.25 -45.26
CA GLY A 929 -34.10 -35.90 -45.38
C GLY A 929 -33.02 -35.08 -44.65
N LEU A 930 -31.98 -35.76 -44.12
CA LEU A 930 -30.83 -35.12 -43.42
C LEU A 930 -29.61 -35.07 -44.36
N GLU A 931 -29.11 -33.89 -44.67
CA GLU A 931 -27.91 -33.64 -45.50
C GLU A 931 -26.70 -33.28 -44.64
#